data_da2a0210fbaf9fdf590a1530578c5eb6
#
_entry.id   da2a0210fbaf9fdf590a1530578c5eb6
#
_cell.length_a   1.000
_cell.length_b   1.000
_cell.length_c   1.000
_cell.angle_alpha   90.00
_cell.angle_beta   90.00
_cell.angle_gamma   90.00
#
_symmetry.space_group_name_H-M   'P 1'
#
loop_
_entity.id
_entity.type
_entity.pdbx_description
1 polymer ?
#
loop_
_entity_poly.entity_id
_entity_poly.type
_entity_poly.pdbx_seq_one_letter_code
_entity_poly.pdbx_strand_id
1 'polypeptide(L)'
;MMAEENKVQHSYDESDIQVLEGLEAVRKRPGMYIGTTSSRGLHHLVWEIVDNSIDEALAGYASHIKVILKDDDVVEVIDDGRGMPTGKHAKTGKSTVETIFTVLHAGGKFGGGGYKVSGGLHGVGASVVNALSEWLEVYVYRDGEVHYQRFENGGTPVAPLKELGHTDKQGTKVTFKADAEIFKETTTYDYEVLRQRIRELAFLNKGLRISLTDLRDGQNREHDYMYEGGIKEYVAYINKNKTPIHDEIIYVEDMQNDIKIEVSMQYNDGYQENIYSFCNNINTHEGGTHEEGFRLALTRVINNYARKGNFLKEKDDALSGEDCREGLTAIISVKHPDPQYEGQTKTKLGNAEVRKIASNIISKSLDQFLLENPDTAKIIVEKAIVASHARLAAKKAREMTRRKTGMEITSLPGKLADCSSRDASECEIFIVEGDSAGGSAKMGRDRRIQAILPLRGKILNVEKARLDRVLSSDTIRSMITAFGTGIGEDFDINKLRYHKIVIMTDADVDGGHIRILMLTFLYRYLKPLIEGGFVYAAQPPLYLLKHGKEEHYLYSDEELDDLRTKLGEGAKYSIQRYKGLGEMNADQLWETTMDPEHRILNRIELDEAMEADMIFDVLMGEKVEPRREFIQENAKYVTDLDI
;
A
#
# COMPACT_ATOMS: atom_id res chain seq x y z
N MET A 1 26.13 32.71 14.41
CA MET A 1 24.91 33.45 14.87
C MET A 1 23.58 32.75 14.58
N MET A 2 23.52 31.64 13.81
CA MET A 2 22.26 30.90 13.60
C MET A 2 21.96 29.77 14.60
N ALA A 3 22.80 29.49 15.56
CA ALA A 3 22.61 28.42 16.55
C ALA A 3 21.95 28.89 17.87
N GLU A 4 21.72 30.18 18.05
CA GLU A 4 21.11 30.72 19.28
C GLU A 4 19.60 31.00 19.20
N GLU A 5 19.00 31.08 17.99
CA GLU A 5 17.59 31.37 17.81
C GLU A 5 16.64 30.16 18.04
N ASN A 6 17.17 28.95 18.13
CA ASN A 6 16.37 27.72 18.34
C ASN A 6 16.49 27.12 19.74
N LYS A 7 17.05 27.83 20.72
CA LYS A 7 17.02 27.36 22.11
C LYS A 7 15.64 27.59 22.70
N VAL A 8 14.96 26.48 23.04
CA VAL A 8 13.76 26.52 23.88
C VAL A 8 14.11 27.24 25.18
N GLN A 9 13.46 28.37 25.48
CA GLN A 9 13.74 29.20 26.67
C GLN A 9 13.14 28.63 27.96
N HIS A 10 12.60 27.39 27.93
CA HIS A 10 12.06 26.70 29.10
C HIS A 10 13.16 25.87 29.78
N SER A 11 13.24 25.93 31.10
CA SER A 11 14.12 25.04 31.88
C SER A 11 13.57 23.62 31.77
N TYR A 12 14.39 22.66 31.35
CA TYR A 12 14.03 21.26 31.32
C TYR A 12 14.35 20.65 32.70
N ASP A 13 13.31 20.32 33.48
CA ASP A 13 13.45 19.75 34.81
C ASP A 13 12.49 18.56 35.03
N GLU A 14 12.48 18.01 36.22
CA GLU A 14 11.68 16.82 36.58
C GLU A 14 10.17 17.02 36.36
N SER A 15 9.69 18.26 36.39
CA SER A 15 8.26 18.57 36.14
C SER A 15 7.85 18.48 34.68
N ASP A 16 8.84 18.50 33.76
CA ASP A 16 8.60 18.35 32.32
C ASP A 16 8.43 16.86 31.93
N ILE A 17 8.79 15.95 32.83
CA ILE A 17 8.66 14.51 32.59
C ILE A 17 7.23 14.08 32.93
N GLN A 18 6.42 13.85 31.90
CA GLN A 18 5.04 13.36 32.04
C GLN A 18 5.02 11.85 31.93
N VAL A 19 4.43 11.19 32.93
CA VAL A 19 4.12 9.75 32.87
C VAL A 19 2.67 9.60 32.43
N LEU A 20 2.47 8.95 31.30
CA LEU A 20 1.14 8.65 30.76
C LEU A 20 0.78 7.22 31.12
N GLU A 21 -0.38 7.01 31.74
CA GLU A 21 -0.83 5.68 32.13
C GLU A 21 -2.07 5.24 31.33
N GLY A 22 -2.15 3.95 31.03
CA GLY A 22 -3.32 3.33 30.41
C GLY A 22 -3.71 3.92 29.06
N LEU A 23 -5.01 4.13 28.85
CA LEU A 23 -5.59 4.59 27.59
C LEU A 23 -5.29 6.06 27.26
N GLU A 24 -4.92 6.87 28.24
CA GLU A 24 -4.52 8.27 28.02
C GLU A 24 -3.27 8.36 27.12
N ALA A 25 -2.33 7.42 27.28
CA ALA A 25 -1.14 7.35 26.44
C ALA A 25 -1.50 7.13 24.96
N VAL A 26 -2.51 6.30 24.69
CA VAL A 26 -3.01 6.03 23.32
C VAL A 26 -3.61 7.30 22.71
N ARG A 27 -4.48 7.98 23.44
CA ARG A 27 -5.14 9.21 22.96
C ARG A 27 -4.15 10.34 22.69
N LYS A 28 -3.12 10.46 23.54
CA LYS A 28 -2.10 11.52 23.41
C LYS A 28 -1.10 11.27 22.28
N ARG A 29 -0.87 10.00 21.93
CA ARG A 29 0.08 9.59 20.89
C ARG A 29 -0.49 8.43 20.03
N PRO A 30 -1.64 8.64 19.35
CA PRO A 30 -2.31 7.58 18.58
C PRO A 30 -1.41 7.00 17.48
N GLY A 31 -0.57 7.82 16.85
CA GLY A 31 0.36 7.39 15.81
C GLY A 31 1.34 6.29 16.24
N MET A 32 1.64 6.14 17.55
CA MET A 32 2.48 5.04 18.04
C MET A 32 1.77 3.68 17.94
N TYR A 33 0.44 3.65 17.90
CA TYR A 33 -0.37 2.43 17.93
C TYR A 33 -1.01 2.11 16.58
N ILE A 34 -1.49 3.13 15.86
CA ILE A 34 -2.19 2.99 14.57
C ILE A 34 -1.44 3.61 13.38
N GLY A 35 -0.20 4.09 13.59
CA GLY A 35 0.67 4.67 12.58
C GLY A 35 0.34 6.12 12.21
N THR A 36 -0.93 6.46 11.99
CA THR A 36 -1.40 7.80 11.61
C THR A 36 -2.82 8.03 12.09
N THR A 37 -3.28 9.27 12.12
CA THR A 37 -4.69 9.64 12.37
C THR A 37 -5.44 10.06 11.09
N SER A 38 -4.86 9.81 9.92
CA SER A 38 -5.51 9.96 8.62
C SER A 38 -6.52 8.83 8.36
N SER A 39 -7.12 8.79 7.16
CA SER A 39 -8.01 7.72 6.70
C SER A 39 -7.41 6.32 6.93
N ARG A 40 -6.10 6.11 6.70
CA ARG A 40 -5.42 4.84 6.94
C ARG A 40 -5.49 4.39 8.40
N GLY A 41 -5.21 5.29 9.34
CA GLY A 41 -5.31 4.98 10.77
C GLY A 41 -6.75 4.74 11.22
N LEU A 42 -7.72 5.42 10.60
CA LEU A 42 -9.15 5.17 10.84
C LEU A 42 -9.53 3.73 10.47
N HIS A 43 -9.15 3.26 9.27
CA HIS A 43 -9.40 1.87 8.84
C HIS A 43 -8.67 0.85 9.71
N HIS A 44 -7.52 1.21 10.30
CA HIS A 44 -6.78 0.33 11.20
C HIS A 44 -7.59 -0.08 12.44
N LEU A 45 -8.51 0.77 12.92
CA LEU A 45 -9.44 0.41 14.02
C LEU A 45 -10.30 -0.81 13.66
N VAL A 46 -10.77 -0.88 12.42
CA VAL A 46 -11.57 -2.02 11.94
C VAL A 46 -10.71 -3.27 11.91
N TRP A 47 -9.46 -3.16 11.41
CA TRP A 47 -8.53 -4.29 11.31
C TRP A 47 -8.21 -4.89 12.68
N GLU A 48 -7.99 -4.08 13.70
CA GLU A 48 -7.69 -4.59 15.04
C GLU A 48 -8.85 -5.43 15.64
N ILE A 49 -10.10 -5.10 15.34
CA ILE A 49 -11.25 -5.90 15.79
C ILE A 49 -11.44 -7.13 14.88
N VAL A 50 -11.33 -6.99 13.56
CA VAL A 50 -11.44 -8.10 12.61
C VAL A 50 -10.35 -9.15 12.87
N ASP A 51 -9.10 -8.72 13.10
CA ASP A 51 -7.97 -9.62 13.38
C ASP A 51 -8.21 -10.46 14.66
N ASN A 52 -8.92 -9.94 15.66
CA ASN A 52 -9.32 -10.73 16.82
C ASN A 52 -10.31 -11.85 16.44
N SER A 53 -11.25 -11.57 15.54
CA SER A 53 -12.19 -12.58 15.02
C SER A 53 -11.48 -13.59 14.11
N ILE A 54 -10.50 -13.15 13.32
CA ILE A 54 -9.62 -14.03 12.52
C ILE A 54 -8.81 -14.96 13.43
N ASP A 55 -8.31 -14.48 14.57
CA ASP A 55 -7.59 -15.33 15.53
C ASP A 55 -8.49 -16.43 16.12
N GLU A 56 -9.79 -16.18 16.32
CA GLU A 56 -10.77 -17.22 16.68
C GLU A 56 -10.93 -18.25 15.54
N ALA A 57 -10.94 -17.80 14.29
CA ALA A 57 -10.99 -18.69 13.14
C ALA A 57 -9.70 -19.53 12.99
N LEU A 58 -8.52 -18.93 13.18
CA LEU A 58 -7.24 -19.64 13.19
C LEU A 58 -7.14 -20.68 14.32
N ALA A 59 -7.80 -20.41 15.44
CA ALA A 59 -7.93 -21.35 16.54
C ALA A 59 -8.98 -22.46 16.26
N GLY A 60 -9.71 -22.38 15.16
CA GLY A 60 -10.70 -23.36 14.71
C GLY A 60 -12.08 -23.21 15.34
N TYR A 61 -12.39 -22.05 15.90
CA TYR A 61 -13.67 -21.82 16.62
C TYR A 61 -14.63 -20.89 15.87
N ALA A 62 -14.14 -19.99 15.02
CA ALA A 62 -15.02 -19.15 14.21
C ALA A 62 -15.07 -19.64 12.75
N SER A 63 -16.25 -19.59 12.16
CA SER A 63 -16.53 -19.97 10.77
C SER A 63 -17.11 -18.81 9.94
N HIS A 64 -17.66 -17.80 10.60
CA HIS A 64 -18.25 -16.64 9.94
C HIS A 64 -17.96 -15.33 10.69
N ILE A 65 -17.41 -14.36 9.98
CA ILE A 65 -17.17 -13.01 10.46
C ILE A 65 -18.00 -12.04 9.65
N LYS A 66 -18.70 -11.12 10.31
CA LYS A 66 -19.49 -10.06 9.67
C LYS A 66 -18.96 -8.70 10.05
N VAL A 67 -18.74 -7.86 9.06
CA VAL A 67 -18.39 -6.44 9.22
C VAL A 67 -19.51 -5.62 8.63
N ILE A 68 -20.09 -4.71 9.42
CA ILE A 68 -21.25 -3.92 9.03
C ILE A 68 -20.94 -2.44 9.27
N LEU A 69 -21.04 -1.65 8.21
CA LEU A 69 -21.04 -0.19 8.28
C LEU A 69 -22.47 0.30 8.47
N LYS A 70 -22.71 1.09 9.47
CA LYS A 70 -24.01 1.67 9.82
C LYS A 70 -23.98 3.18 9.65
N ASP A 71 -25.15 3.79 9.65
CA ASP A 71 -25.27 5.25 9.66
C ASP A 71 -24.40 5.89 10.76
N ASP A 72 -24.04 7.15 10.59
CA ASP A 72 -23.13 7.89 11.47
C ASP A 72 -21.71 7.28 11.59
N ASP A 73 -21.25 6.59 10.57
CA ASP A 73 -19.92 5.94 10.51
C ASP A 73 -19.66 4.96 11.66
N VAL A 74 -20.71 4.29 12.13
CA VAL A 74 -20.61 3.24 13.14
C VAL A 74 -20.21 1.93 12.49
N VAL A 75 -19.21 1.26 13.08
CA VAL A 75 -18.74 -0.06 12.64
C VAL A 75 -19.19 -1.15 13.62
N GLU A 76 -19.70 -2.25 13.09
CA GLU A 76 -20.03 -3.44 13.88
C GLU A 76 -19.30 -4.65 13.30
N VAL A 77 -18.58 -5.38 14.15
CA VAL A 77 -17.90 -6.64 13.81
C VAL A 77 -18.49 -7.75 14.67
N ILE A 78 -18.87 -8.85 14.03
CA ILE A 78 -19.50 -10.01 14.68
C ILE A 78 -18.76 -11.27 14.25
N ASP A 79 -18.40 -12.13 15.20
CA ASP A 79 -17.92 -13.49 14.95
C ASP A 79 -18.78 -14.54 15.66
N ASP A 80 -18.70 -15.77 15.20
CA ASP A 80 -19.32 -16.95 15.80
C ASP A 80 -18.32 -17.81 16.60
N GLY A 81 -17.23 -17.19 17.08
CA GLY A 81 -16.18 -17.83 17.86
C GLY A 81 -16.62 -18.22 19.28
N ARG A 82 -15.65 -18.49 20.17
CA ARG A 82 -15.93 -18.91 21.56
C ARG A 82 -16.58 -17.83 22.44
N GLY A 83 -16.51 -16.57 22.03
CA GLY A 83 -16.79 -15.43 22.89
C GLY A 83 -15.68 -15.15 23.90
N MET A 84 -15.49 -13.90 24.28
CA MET A 84 -14.49 -13.50 25.28
C MET A 84 -14.81 -14.10 26.66
N PRO A 85 -13.80 -14.40 27.51
CA PRO A 85 -14.05 -14.76 28.89
C PRO A 85 -14.75 -13.63 29.67
N THR A 86 -15.82 -13.93 30.43
CA THR A 86 -16.64 -12.94 31.14
C THR A 86 -16.34 -12.85 32.62
N GLY A 87 -15.64 -13.86 33.19
CA GLY A 87 -15.29 -13.93 34.58
C GLY A 87 -14.38 -12.80 35.08
N LYS A 88 -14.20 -12.69 36.39
CA LYS A 88 -13.28 -11.71 37.01
C LYS A 88 -11.83 -12.08 36.76
N HIS A 89 -11.05 -11.11 36.28
CA HIS A 89 -9.60 -11.27 36.10
C HIS A 89 -8.87 -11.15 37.46
N ALA A 90 -8.03 -12.13 37.78
CA ALA A 90 -7.41 -12.26 39.11
C ALA A 90 -6.55 -11.06 39.55
N LYS A 91 -5.81 -10.44 38.59
CA LYS A 91 -4.93 -9.30 38.90
C LYS A 91 -5.65 -7.95 38.98
N THR A 92 -6.66 -7.73 38.11
CA THR A 92 -7.34 -6.44 38.05
C THR A 92 -8.57 -6.35 38.92
N GLY A 93 -9.17 -7.50 39.33
CA GLY A 93 -10.43 -7.57 40.04
C GLY A 93 -11.66 -7.16 39.20
N LYS A 94 -11.44 -6.69 37.94
CA LYS A 94 -12.47 -6.33 36.99
C LYS A 94 -12.92 -7.55 36.16
N SER A 95 -13.98 -7.41 35.38
CA SER A 95 -14.31 -8.44 34.38
C SER A 95 -13.17 -8.60 33.37
N THR A 96 -13.03 -9.80 32.81
CA THR A 96 -12.01 -10.02 31.74
C THR A 96 -12.30 -9.16 30.54
N VAL A 97 -13.58 -8.96 30.16
CA VAL A 97 -13.98 -8.05 29.07
C VAL A 97 -13.50 -6.63 29.36
N GLU A 98 -13.82 -6.06 30.54
CA GLU A 98 -13.35 -4.72 30.90
C GLU A 98 -11.82 -4.64 30.90
N THR A 99 -11.12 -5.67 31.37
CA THR A 99 -9.66 -5.72 31.38
C THR A 99 -9.10 -5.67 29.95
N ILE A 100 -9.65 -6.42 28.99
CA ILE A 100 -9.21 -6.46 27.59
C ILE A 100 -9.36 -5.08 26.93
N PHE A 101 -10.45 -4.36 27.21
CA PHE A 101 -10.73 -3.07 26.57
C PHE A 101 -10.14 -1.85 27.30
N THR A 102 -9.67 -1.98 28.55
CA THR A 102 -9.17 -0.84 29.33
C THR A 102 -7.71 -0.94 29.76
N VAL A 103 -7.08 -2.10 29.64
CA VAL A 103 -5.70 -2.31 30.07
C VAL A 103 -4.83 -2.64 28.87
N LEU A 104 -3.79 -1.82 28.64
CA LEU A 104 -2.77 -2.12 27.62
C LEU A 104 -1.99 -3.38 28.01
N HIS A 105 -1.59 -4.16 27.00
CA HIS A 105 -0.88 -5.42 27.18
C HIS A 105 -1.67 -6.46 27.99
N ALA A 106 -3.01 -6.47 27.86
CA ALA A 106 -3.89 -7.48 28.40
C ALA A 106 -4.46 -8.34 27.27
N GLY A 107 -4.26 -9.66 27.33
CA GLY A 107 -4.79 -10.58 26.30
C GLY A 107 -4.46 -12.03 26.58
N GLY A 108 -5.21 -12.93 25.94
CA GLY A 108 -5.05 -14.39 26.06
C GLY A 108 -3.99 -14.98 25.13
N LYS A 109 -3.24 -14.14 24.41
CA LYS A 109 -2.30 -14.53 23.34
C LYS A 109 -0.82 -14.54 23.78
N PHE A 110 -0.53 -14.28 25.05
CA PHE A 110 0.82 -14.26 25.64
C PHE A 110 1.29 -15.64 26.14
N GLY A 111 1.12 -16.72 25.35
CA GLY A 111 1.62 -18.06 25.73
C GLY A 111 0.71 -18.88 26.63
N GLY A 112 -0.53 -18.49 26.86
CA GLY A 112 -1.49 -19.16 27.77
C GLY A 112 -2.20 -20.39 27.21
N GLY A 113 -1.80 -20.94 26.04
CA GLY A 113 -2.40 -22.16 25.46
C GLY A 113 -3.74 -21.96 24.76
N GLY A 114 -4.32 -20.75 24.79
CA GLY A 114 -5.60 -20.45 24.12
C GLY A 114 -5.52 -20.29 22.60
N TYR A 115 -4.35 -19.92 22.10
CA TYR A 115 -4.05 -19.72 20.68
C TYR A 115 -2.65 -20.27 20.38
N LYS A 116 -2.53 -21.12 19.36
CA LYS A 116 -1.21 -21.60 18.86
C LYS A 116 -0.59 -20.61 17.90
N VAL A 117 -1.42 -19.95 17.13
CA VAL A 117 -1.05 -18.94 16.13
C VAL A 117 -2.01 -17.77 16.28
N SER A 118 -1.52 -16.55 16.27
CA SER A 118 -2.35 -15.34 16.30
C SER A 118 -1.66 -14.17 15.60
N GLY A 119 -2.45 -13.27 15.02
CA GLY A 119 -1.98 -11.98 14.48
C GLY A 119 -1.82 -10.93 15.57
N GLY A 120 -2.65 -10.98 16.61
CA GLY A 120 -2.65 -10.06 17.75
C GLY A 120 -1.64 -10.45 18.81
N LEU A 121 -0.39 -9.94 18.73
CA LEU A 121 0.71 -10.32 19.63
C LEU A 121 0.88 -9.39 20.84
N HIS A 122 0.52 -8.13 20.70
CA HIS A 122 0.85 -7.11 21.70
C HIS A 122 -0.21 -6.92 22.78
N GLY A 123 -1.42 -7.50 22.60
CA GLY A 123 -2.53 -7.36 23.54
C GLY A 123 -3.00 -5.92 23.73
N VAL A 124 -2.95 -5.12 22.66
CA VAL A 124 -3.33 -3.70 22.71
C VAL A 124 -4.47 -3.34 21.74
N GLY A 125 -4.74 -4.12 20.69
CA GLY A 125 -5.68 -3.75 19.65
C GLY A 125 -7.06 -3.33 20.14
N ALA A 126 -7.72 -4.18 20.93
CA ALA A 126 -9.06 -3.88 21.48
C ALA A 126 -9.06 -2.62 22.37
N SER A 127 -8.04 -2.46 23.22
CA SER A 127 -7.92 -1.29 24.11
C SER A 127 -7.57 -0.01 23.33
N VAL A 128 -6.80 -0.11 22.24
CA VAL A 128 -6.51 1.01 21.33
C VAL A 128 -7.78 1.47 20.62
N VAL A 129 -8.58 0.55 20.05
CA VAL A 129 -9.85 0.89 19.42
C VAL A 129 -10.77 1.58 20.41
N ASN A 130 -10.89 1.05 21.64
CA ASN A 130 -11.69 1.65 22.69
C ASN A 130 -11.21 3.07 23.05
N ALA A 131 -9.89 3.26 23.20
CA ALA A 131 -9.31 4.57 23.52
C ALA A 131 -9.54 5.64 22.44
N LEU A 132 -9.61 5.22 21.17
CA LEU A 132 -9.76 6.11 20.01
C LEU A 132 -11.20 6.19 19.48
N SER A 133 -12.16 5.65 20.25
CA SER A 133 -13.59 5.72 19.96
C SER A 133 -14.30 6.74 20.85
N GLU A 134 -15.31 7.39 20.29
CA GLU A 134 -16.28 8.19 21.04
C GLU A 134 -17.04 7.30 22.04
N TRP A 135 -17.47 6.14 21.54
CA TRP A 135 -18.05 5.07 22.34
C TRP A 135 -17.78 3.70 21.71
N LEU A 136 -17.80 2.66 22.54
CA LEU A 136 -17.67 1.28 22.11
C LEU A 136 -18.58 0.39 22.95
N GLU A 137 -19.23 -0.59 22.29
CA GLU A 137 -20.10 -1.59 22.91
C GLU A 137 -19.62 -3.00 22.59
N VAL A 138 -19.67 -3.85 23.59
CA VAL A 138 -19.30 -5.27 23.48
C VAL A 138 -20.45 -6.14 23.94
N TYR A 139 -20.84 -7.07 23.07
CA TYR A 139 -21.72 -8.18 23.43
C TYR A 139 -20.91 -9.47 23.34
N VAL A 140 -20.96 -10.26 24.39
CA VAL A 140 -20.33 -11.58 24.43
C VAL A 140 -21.43 -12.63 24.61
N TYR A 141 -21.48 -13.56 23.67
CA TYR A 141 -22.39 -14.71 23.66
C TYR A 141 -21.57 -15.93 24.03
N ARG A 142 -21.68 -16.38 25.29
CA ARG A 142 -20.87 -17.45 25.83
C ARG A 142 -21.59 -18.23 26.92
N ASP A 143 -21.40 -19.54 26.92
CA ASP A 143 -21.93 -20.46 27.94
C ASP A 143 -23.47 -20.36 28.14
N GLY A 144 -24.19 -20.03 27.05
CA GLY A 144 -25.66 -19.87 27.06
C GLY A 144 -26.14 -18.51 27.53
N GLU A 145 -25.26 -17.55 27.78
CA GLU A 145 -25.58 -16.24 28.33
C GLU A 145 -25.10 -15.11 27.39
N VAL A 146 -25.79 -13.95 27.48
CA VAL A 146 -25.39 -12.71 26.81
C VAL A 146 -24.85 -11.74 27.85
N HIS A 147 -23.63 -11.32 27.68
CA HIS A 147 -23.02 -10.27 28.48
C HIS A 147 -22.81 -9.00 27.66
N TYR A 148 -22.95 -7.84 28.27
CA TYR A 148 -22.87 -6.53 27.66
C TYR A 148 -22.06 -5.55 28.48
N GLN A 149 -21.23 -4.77 27.82
CA GLN A 149 -20.53 -3.62 28.39
C GLN A 149 -20.40 -2.50 27.37
N ARG A 150 -20.53 -1.26 27.86
CA ARG A 150 -20.35 -0.05 27.08
C ARG A 150 -19.23 0.82 27.68
N PHE A 151 -18.48 1.44 26.79
CA PHE A 151 -17.40 2.36 27.09
C PHE A 151 -17.65 3.69 26.36
N GLU A 152 -17.28 4.81 26.99
CA GLU A 152 -17.41 6.15 26.44
C GLU A 152 -16.17 6.98 26.81
N ASN A 153 -16.06 8.18 26.22
CA ASN A 153 -15.03 9.17 26.56
C ASN A 153 -13.61 8.59 26.55
N GLY A 154 -13.24 7.94 25.46
CA GLY A 154 -11.90 7.37 25.32
C GLY A 154 -11.65 6.11 26.15
N GLY A 155 -12.69 5.30 26.31
CA GLY A 155 -12.58 3.95 26.89
C GLY A 155 -12.95 3.83 28.37
N THR A 156 -13.63 4.81 28.93
CA THR A 156 -14.14 4.73 30.29
C THR A 156 -15.39 3.85 30.34
N PRO A 157 -15.45 2.79 31.18
CA PRO A 157 -16.64 1.95 31.30
C PRO A 157 -17.81 2.75 31.88
N VAL A 158 -18.97 2.72 31.21
CA VAL A 158 -20.20 3.35 31.70
C VAL A 158 -20.78 2.61 32.91
N ALA A 159 -20.67 1.28 32.89
CA ALA A 159 -21.11 0.41 33.96
C ALA A 159 -20.27 -0.89 33.94
N PRO A 160 -20.26 -1.66 35.05
CA PRO A 160 -19.70 -3.01 35.06
C PRO A 160 -20.34 -3.91 34.00
N LEU A 161 -19.64 -4.99 33.59
CA LEU A 161 -20.18 -6.02 32.71
C LEU A 161 -21.53 -6.53 33.23
N LYS A 162 -22.57 -6.48 32.39
CA LYS A 162 -23.94 -6.83 32.72
C LYS A 162 -24.35 -8.10 31.97
N GLU A 163 -24.96 -9.03 32.65
CA GLU A 163 -25.67 -10.15 32.05
C GLU A 163 -27.07 -9.70 31.59
N LEU A 164 -27.41 -10.01 30.33
CA LEU A 164 -28.68 -9.59 29.72
C LEU A 164 -29.70 -10.74 29.64
N GLY A 165 -29.26 -11.99 29.78
CA GLY A 165 -30.13 -13.18 29.73
C GLY A 165 -29.56 -14.31 28.88
N HIS A 166 -30.42 -15.31 28.56
CA HIS A 166 -30.01 -16.50 27.84
C HIS A 166 -29.98 -16.32 26.32
N THR A 167 -29.12 -17.10 25.65
CA THR A 167 -28.99 -17.13 24.20
C THR A 167 -28.49 -18.48 23.69
N ASP A 168 -28.92 -18.86 22.48
CA ASP A 168 -28.33 -19.99 21.75
C ASP A 168 -27.16 -19.57 20.85
N LYS A 169 -26.88 -18.26 20.79
CA LYS A 169 -25.75 -17.72 20.00
C LYS A 169 -24.44 -17.92 20.73
N GLN A 170 -23.37 -18.01 19.96
CA GLN A 170 -21.99 -18.01 20.46
C GLN A 170 -21.18 -16.98 19.68
N GLY A 171 -20.16 -16.37 20.31
CA GLY A 171 -19.26 -15.45 19.64
C GLY A 171 -19.14 -14.10 20.34
N THR A 172 -18.60 -13.13 19.61
CA THR A 172 -18.42 -11.76 20.08
C THR A 172 -18.99 -10.78 19.07
N LYS A 173 -19.59 -9.71 19.57
CA LYS A 173 -19.99 -8.56 18.78
C LYS A 173 -19.40 -7.29 19.38
N VAL A 174 -18.63 -6.56 18.58
CA VAL A 174 -18.07 -5.26 18.94
C VAL A 174 -18.65 -4.20 18.00
N THR A 175 -19.20 -3.15 18.59
CA THR A 175 -19.72 -2.00 17.83
C THR A 175 -19.03 -0.73 18.35
N PHE A 176 -18.52 0.11 17.47
CA PHE A 176 -17.80 1.31 17.87
C PHE A 176 -18.00 2.46 16.88
N LYS A 177 -17.80 3.69 17.38
CA LYS A 177 -17.75 4.91 16.60
C LYS A 177 -16.42 5.62 16.86
N ALA A 178 -15.67 5.88 15.80
CA ALA A 178 -14.39 6.58 15.91
C ALA A 178 -14.57 8.01 16.45
N ASP A 179 -13.59 8.47 17.24
CA ASP A 179 -13.64 9.80 17.88
C ASP A 179 -13.16 10.89 16.91
N ALA A 180 -14.06 11.80 16.51
CA ALA A 180 -13.75 12.92 15.62
C ALA A 180 -12.73 13.92 16.20
N GLU A 181 -12.51 13.94 17.52
CA GLU A 181 -11.46 14.76 18.13
C GLU A 181 -10.07 14.22 17.80
N ILE A 182 -9.95 12.92 17.53
CA ILE A 182 -8.71 12.24 17.15
C ILE A 182 -8.56 12.23 15.62
N PHE A 183 -9.61 11.81 14.90
CA PHE A 183 -9.64 11.69 13.45
C PHE A 183 -10.23 12.95 12.80
N LYS A 184 -9.40 14.00 12.74
CA LYS A 184 -9.84 15.34 12.30
C LYS A 184 -10.04 15.48 10.79
N GLU A 185 -9.40 14.62 9.99
CA GLU A 185 -9.50 14.67 8.53
C GLU A 185 -10.79 14.01 8.05
N THR A 186 -11.12 12.86 8.60
CA THR A 186 -12.33 12.09 8.27
C THR A 186 -12.62 11.05 9.33
N THR A 187 -13.91 10.79 9.57
CA THR A 187 -14.41 9.62 10.32
C THR A 187 -15.12 8.62 9.41
N THR A 188 -15.22 8.94 8.12
CA THR A 188 -15.94 8.11 7.15
C THR A 188 -15.05 7.00 6.60
N TYR A 189 -15.53 5.76 6.73
CA TYR A 189 -14.85 4.58 6.23
C TYR A 189 -15.07 4.40 4.73
N ASP A 190 -13.98 4.15 3.99
CA ASP A 190 -14.06 3.76 2.59
C ASP A 190 -14.45 2.29 2.48
N TYR A 191 -15.57 2.04 1.80
CA TYR A 191 -16.11 0.68 1.61
C TYR A 191 -15.16 -0.21 0.77
N GLU A 192 -14.53 0.36 -0.25
CA GLU A 192 -13.66 -0.41 -1.15
C GLU A 192 -12.37 -0.83 -0.45
N VAL A 193 -11.79 0.03 0.37
CA VAL A 193 -10.63 -0.30 1.22
C VAL A 193 -10.97 -1.47 2.16
N LEU A 194 -12.11 -1.41 2.82
CA LEU A 194 -12.57 -2.51 3.68
C LEU A 194 -12.84 -3.79 2.89
N ARG A 195 -13.52 -3.67 1.74
CA ARG A 195 -13.88 -4.78 0.87
C ARG A 195 -12.66 -5.58 0.41
N GLN A 196 -11.61 -4.88 0.03
CA GLN A 196 -10.38 -5.49 -0.47
C GLN A 196 -9.66 -6.28 0.61
N ARG A 197 -9.45 -5.68 1.79
CA ARG A 197 -8.80 -6.35 2.91
C ARG A 197 -9.60 -7.56 3.41
N ILE A 198 -10.92 -7.45 3.45
CA ILE A 198 -11.82 -8.57 3.83
C ILE A 198 -11.71 -9.72 2.83
N ARG A 199 -11.65 -9.42 1.52
CA ARG A 199 -11.42 -10.43 0.48
C ARG A 199 -10.06 -11.11 0.64
N GLU A 200 -9.01 -10.34 0.90
CA GLU A 200 -7.66 -10.86 1.15
C GLU A 200 -7.66 -11.82 2.34
N LEU A 201 -8.26 -11.42 3.47
CA LEU A 201 -8.37 -12.26 4.65
C LEU A 201 -9.16 -13.55 4.37
N ALA A 202 -10.20 -13.51 3.53
CA ALA A 202 -10.94 -14.71 3.14
C ALA A 202 -10.09 -15.67 2.30
N PHE A 203 -9.24 -15.16 1.39
CA PHE A 203 -8.28 -15.99 0.65
C PHE A 203 -7.20 -16.62 1.55
N LEU A 204 -6.72 -15.88 2.55
CA LEU A 204 -5.67 -16.35 3.47
C LEU A 204 -6.18 -17.38 4.49
N ASN A 205 -7.50 -17.45 4.68
CA ASN A 205 -8.14 -18.35 5.63
C ASN A 205 -9.15 -19.26 4.92
N LYS A 206 -8.63 -20.32 4.32
CA LYS A 206 -9.40 -21.31 3.56
C LYS A 206 -10.67 -21.76 4.29
N GLY A 207 -11.82 -21.63 3.64
CA GLY A 207 -13.13 -22.03 4.16
C GLY A 207 -13.76 -21.08 5.19
N LEU A 208 -13.08 -19.99 5.57
CA LEU A 208 -13.66 -18.95 6.40
C LEU A 208 -14.57 -18.03 5.58
N ARG A 209 -15.80 -17.84 6.04
CA ARG A 209 -16.74 -16.89 5.47
C ARG A 209 -16.58 -15.51 6.10
N ILE A 210 -16.42 -14.48 5.29
CA ILE A 210 -16.36 -13.09 5.78
C ILE A 210 -17.30 -12.24 4.93
N SER A 211 -18.26 -11.58 5.58
CA SER A 211 -19.26 -10.71 4.94
C SER A 211 -18.97 -9.24 5.28
N LEU A 212 -19.09 -8.37 4.29
CA LEU A 212 -19.07 -6.91 4.45
C LEU A 212 -20.39 -6.33 3.98
N THR A 213 -21.08 -5.62 4.86
CA THR A 213 -22.37 -4.97 4.56
C THR A 213 -22.27 -3.47 4.82
N ASP A 214 -22.70 -2.64 3.89
CA ASP A 214 -22.80 -1.19 4.02
C ASP A 214 -24.27 -0.78 4.04
N LEU A 215 -24.73 -0.32 5.18
CA LEU A 215 -26.11 0.12 5.42
C LEU A 215 -26.27 1.64 5.39
N ARG A 216 -25.17 2.37 5.20
CA ARG A 216 -25.17 3.84 5.22
C ARG A 216 -26.02 4.39 4.06
N ASP A 217 -26.76 5.46 4.33
CA ASP A 217 -27.57 6.18 3.35
C ASP A 217 -28.55 5.28 2.55
N GLY A 218 -28.95 4.15 3.13
CA GLY A 218 -29.87 3.20 2.49
C GLY A 218 -29.28 2.44 1.30
N GLN A 219 -27.96 2.42 1.13
CA GLN A 219 -27.31 1.77 -0.02
C GLN A 219 -27.45 0.25 -0.03
N ASN A 220 -27.48 -0.40 1.13
CA ASN A 220 -27.64 -1.88 1.28
C ASN A 220 -26.71 -2.68 0.36
N ARG A 221 -25.41 -2.32 0.33
CA ARG A 221 -24.41 -3.08 -0.41
C ARG A 221 -23.91 -4.23 0.46
N GLU A 222 -23.82 -5.42 -0.12
CA GLU A 222 -23.29 -6.59 0.59
C GLU A 222 -22.33 -7.36 -0.31
N HIS A 223 -21.19 -7.75 0.26
CA HIS A 223 -20.25 -8.70 -0.35
C HIS A 223 -19.95 -9.80 0.65
N ASP A 224 -19.94 -11.03 0.15
CA ASP A 224 -19.73 -12.23 0.92
C ASP A 224 -18.63 -13.07 0.29
N TYR A 225 -17.58 -13.36 1.05
CA TYR A 225 -16.38 -14.02 0.58
C TYR A 225 -16.14 -15.31 1.35
N MET A 226 -15.91 -16.38 0.60
CA MET A 226 -15.49 -17.68 1.10
C MET A 226 -14.73 -18.41 0.00
N TYR A 227 -13.51 -18.84 0.26
CA TYR A 227 -12.65 -19.48 -0.74
C TYR A 227 -12.15 -20.82 -0.25
N GLU A 228 -12.64 -21.90 -0.85
CA GLU A 228 -12.24 -23.27 -0.51
C GLU A 228 -10.83 -23.64 -1.00
N GLY A 229 -10.33 -23.01 -2.04
CA GLY A 229 -8.98 -23.17 -2.54
C GLY A 229 -7.93 -22.30 -1.87
N GLY A 230 -8.36 -21.35 -1.01
CA GLY A 230 -7.44 -20.49 -0.25
C GLY A 230 -6.49 -19.70 -1.13
N ILE A 231 -5.18 -19.74 -0.83
CA ILE A 231 -4.17 -18.96 -1.57
C ILE A 231 -3.96 -19.44 -3.02
N LYS A 232 -4.44 -20.63 -3.43
CA LYS A 232 -4.47 -21.04 -4.85
C LYS A 232 -5.46 -20.18 -5.63
N GLU A 233 -6.67 -20.01 -5.09
CA GLU A 233 -7.68 -19.13 -5.69
C GLU A 233 -7.22 -17.68 -5.68
N TYR A 234 -6.43 -17.30 -4.69
CA TYR A 234 -5.87 -15.95 -4.62
C TYR A 234 -4.90 -15.67 -5.76
N VAL A 235 -3.98 -16.60 -6.07
CA VAL A 235 -3.10 -16.48 -7.26
C VAL A 235 -3.91 -16.43 -8.54
N ALA A 236 -4.96 -17.29 -8.69
CA ALA A 236 -5.85 -17.24 -9.84
C ALA A 236 -6.57 -15.89 -9.97
N TYR A 237 -7.02 -15.32 -8.85
CA TYR A 237 -7.66 -14.00 -8.80
C TYR A 237 -6.70 -12.89 -9.24
N ILE A 238 -5.44 -12.86 -8.76
CA ILE A 238 -4.45 -11.87 -9.16
C ILE A 238 -4.09 -12.01 -10.65
N ASN A 239 -4.03 -13.26 -11.16
CA ASN A 239 -3.73 -13.53 -12.56
C ASN A 239 -4.96 -13.43 -13.50
N LYS A 240 -6.15 -13.08 -13.00
CA LYS A 240 -7.38 -12.99 -13.80
C LYS A 240 -7.20 -12.19 -15.09
N ASN A 241 -6.48 -11.09 -15.02
CA ASN A 241 -6.24 -10.20 -16.14
C ASN A 241 -4.91 -10.48 -16.88
N LYS A 242 -4.09 -11.42 -16.39
CA LYS A 242 -2.82 -11.86 -17.00
C LYS A 242 -3.06 -13.12 -17.85
N THR A 243 -2.09 -13.48 -18.67
CA THR A 243 -2.11 -14.72 -19.44
C THR A 243 -1.14 -15.71 -18.81
N PRO A 244 -1.62 -16.72 -18.07
CA PRO A 244 -0.74 -17.76 -17.54
C PRO A 244 -0.02 -18.49 -18.67
N ILE A 245 1.25 -18.84 -18.48
CA ILE A 245 2.02 -19.63 -19.45
C ILE A 245 1.96 -21.13 -19.17
N HIS A 246 1.33 -21.54 -18.08
CA HIS A 246 0.99 -22.93 -17.72
C HIS A 246 -0.33 -22.93 -16.93
N ASP A 247 -1.09 -24.02 -17.07
CA ASP A 247 -2.44 -24.12 -16.48
C ASP A 247 -2.41 -24.36 -14.97
N GLU A 248 -1.47 -25.16 -14.48
CA GLU A 248 -1.42 -25.54 -13.08
C GLU A 248 -0.87 -24.43 -12.20
N ILE A 249 -1.58 -24.15 -11.11
CA ILE A 249 -1.08 -23.32 -10.02
C ILE A 249 -0.25 -24.18 -9.08
N ILE A 250 1.03 -23.90 -8.97
CA ILE A 250 1.96 -24.61 -8.10
C ILE A 250 1.59 -24.30 -6.65
N TYR A 251 1.42 -25.34 -5.85
CA TYR A 251 1.06 -25.20 -4.44
C TYR A 251 1.97 -26.04 -3.56
N VAL A 252 2.48 -25.43 -2.51
CA VAL A 252 3.34 -26.05 -1.50
C VAL A 252 2.73 -25.79 -0.14
N GLU A 253 2.58 -26.83 0.67
CA GLU A 253 2.15 -26.75 2.06
C GLU A 253 2.93 -27.79 2.86
N ASP A 254 3.63 -27.34 3.91
CA ASP A 254 4.28 -28.24 4.87
C ASP A 254 4.49 -27.49 6.20
N MET A 255 4.81 -28.25 7.24
CA MET A 255 5.05 -27.73 8.58
C MET A 255 6.35 -28.31 9.15
N GLN A 256 7.18 -27.43 9.72
CA GLN A 256 8.39 -27.79 10.43
C GLN A 256 8.52 -26.95 11.71
N ASN A 257 8.75 -27.59 12.85
CA ASN A 257 8.92 -26.93 14.16
C ASN A 257 7.74 -26.02 14.51
N ASP A 258 6.51 -26.49 14.31
CA ASP A 258 5.25 -25.74 14.51
C ASP A 258 5.09 -24.48 13.63
N ILE A 259 5.98 -24.29 12.67
CA ILE A 259 5.90 -23.23 11.67
C ILE A 259 5.32 -23.83 10.38
N LYS A 260 4.11 -23.39 10.02
CA LYS A 260 3.45 -23.81 8.77
C LYS A 260 3.83 -22.83 7.66
N ILE A 261 4.26 -23.37 6.52
CA ILE A 261 4.56 -22.61 5.30
C ILE A 261 3.58 -23.04 4.22
N GLU A 262 2.88 -22.07 3.66
CA GLU A 262 2.08 -22.24 2.44
C GLU A 262 2.59 -21.30 1.36
N VAL A 263 2.76 -21.82 0.16
CA VAL A 263 3.13 -21.03 -1.02
C VAL A 263 2.25 -21.44 -2.19
N SER A 264 1.73 -20.47 -2.88
CA SER A 264 1.04 -20.67 -4.16
C SER A 264 1.64 -19.75 -5.21
N MET A 265 1.90 -20.28 -6.42
CA MET A 265 2.54 -19.48 -7.46
C MET A 265 2.18 -19.95 -8.87
N GLN A 266 2.20 -19.02 -9.83
CA GLN A 266 1.99 -19.27 -11.24
C GLN A 266 2.75 -18.24 -12.08
N TYR A 267 3.30 -18.66 -13.22
CA TYR A 267 3.93 -17.76 -14.17
C TYR A 267 2.93 -17.28 -15.22
N ASN A 268 3.09 -16.05 -15.65
CA ASN A 268 2.34 -15.43 -16.73
C ASN A 268 3.30 -14.87 -17.81
N ASP A 269 2.73 -14.40 -18.92
CA ASP A 269 3.50 -13.86 -20.05
C ASP A 269 4.11 -12.47 -19.80
N GLY A 270 3.72 -11.81 -18.70
CA GLY A 270 4.26 -10.51 -18.30
C GLY A 270 5.73 -10.54 -17.87
N TYR A 271 6.25 -9.38 -17.51
CA TYR A 271 7.65 -9.17 -17.13
C TYR A 271 7.84 -8.83 -15.66
N GLN A 272 6.77 -8.50 -14.96
CA GLN A 272 6.79 -8.08 -13.56
C GLN A 272 6.78 -9.28 -12.61
N GLU A 273 7.47 -9.15 -11.47
CA GLU A 273 7.30 -10.07 -10.35
C GLU A 273 6.25 -9.53 -9.39
N ASN A 274 5.29 -10.35 -8.99
CA ASN A 274 4.25 -10.04 -8.03
C ASN A 274 4.32 -11.05 -6.90
N ILE A 275 5.07 -10.72 -5.86
CA ILE A 275 5.25 -11.56 -4.68
C ILE A 275 4.61 -10.85 -3.50
N TYR A 276 3.66 -11.52 -2.86
CA TYR A 276 2.97 -11.06 -1.67
C TYR A 276 3.23 -12.01 -0.53
N SER A 277 3.72 -11.49 0.58
CA SER A 277 4.12 -12.29 1.71
C SER A 277 3.34 -11.92 2.97
N PHE A 278 2.94 -12.94 3.74
CA PHE A 278 2.11 -12.83 4.92
C PHE A 278 2.68 -13.65 6.07
N CYS A 279 2.56 -13.13 7.29
CA CYS A 279 2.80 -13.90 8.49
C CYS A 279 1.63 -13.72 9.46
N ASN A 280 0.98 -14.84 9.87
CA ASN A 280 -0.24 -14.84 10.67
C ASN A 280 -1.34 -13.91 10.11
N ASN A 281 -1.55 -13.95 8.78
CA ASN A 281 -2.48 -13.12 8.01
C ASN A 281 -2.13 -11.63 7.91
N ILE A 282 -1.01 -11.20 8.50
CA ILE A 282 -0.54 -9.82 8.40
C ILE A 282 0.31 -9.70 7.14
N ASN A 283 0.03 -8.70 6.32
CA ASN A 283 0.79 -8.40 5.11
C ASN A 283 2.17 -7.82 5.48
N THR A 284 3.22 -8.54 5.10
CA THR A 284 4.60 -8.13 5.31
C THR A 284 5.15 -7.48 4.03
N HIS A 285 4.64 -6.30 3.71
CA HIS A 285 4.93 -5.63 2.43
C HIS A 285 6.42 -5.26 2.23
N GLU A 286 7.20 -5.19 3.31
CA GLU A 286 8.67 -5.06 3.25
C GLU A 286 9.37 -6.44 3.21
N GLY A 287 8.61 -7.53 3.05
CA GLY A 287 9.11 -8.89 2.99
C GLY A 287 9.54 -9.45 4.34
N GLY A 288 10.71 -10.06 4.36
CA GLY A 288 11.31 -10.67 5.55
C GLY A 288 11.87 -12.05 5.27
N THR A 289 12.23 -12.76 6.34
CA THR A 289 12.96 -14.03 6.28
C THR A 289 12.22 -15.15 5.51
N HIS A 290 10.90 -15.17 5.52
CA HIS A 290 10.08 -16.15 4.77
C HIS A 290 10.18 -15.89 3.26
N GLU A 291 10.09 -14.64 2.83
CA GLU A 291 10.23 -14.26 1.43
C GLU A 291 11.66 -14.47 0.94
N GLU A 292 12.67 -14.11 1.76
CA GLU A 292 14.07 -14.41 1.44
C GLU A 292 14.29 -15.91 1.25
N GLY A 293 13.71 -16.75 2.12
CA GLY A 293 13.76 -18.21 2.01
C GLY A 293 13.15 -18.72 0.71
N PHE A 294 12.00 -18.16 0.31
CA PHE A 294 11.34 -18.46 -0.96
C PHE A 294 12.21 -18.07 -2.16
N ARG A 295 12.70 -16.83 -2.21
CA ARG A 295 13.53 -16.31 -3.30
C ARG A 295 14.79 -17.15 -3.51
N LEU A 296 15.44 -17.56 -2.42
CA LEU A 296 16.62 -18.44 -2.46
C LEU A 296 16.26 -19.85 -2.97
N ALA A 297 15.17 -20.43 -2.47
CA ALA A 297 14.72 -21.75 -2.87
C ALA A 297 14.38 -21.80 -4.36
N LEU A 298 13.56 -20.86 -4.83
CA LEU A 298 13.13 -20.76 -6.22
C LEU A 298 14.32 -20.69 -7.17
N THR A 299 15.24 -19.75 -6.93
CA THR A 299 16.42 -19.56 -7.77
C THR A 299 17.30 -20.81 -7.81
N ARG A 300 17.52 -21.44 -6.67
CA ARG A 300 18.33 -22.67 -6.56
C ARG A 300 17.70 -23.83 -7.30
N VAL A 301 16.41 -24.07 -7.11
CA VAL A 301 15.72 -25.22 -7.71
C VAL A 301 15.63 -25.07 -9.22
N ILE A 302 15.27 -23.90 -9.74
CA ILE A 302 15.23 -23.64 -11.19
C ILE A 302 16.60 -23.84 -11.83
N ASN A 303 17.68 -23.29 -11.24
CA ASN A 303 19.05 -23.52 -11.76
C ASN A 303 19.45 -24.99 -11.75
N ASN A 304 19.15 -25.72 -10.67
CA ASN A 304 19.45 -27.14 -10.57
C ASN A 304 18.72 -27.96 -11.64
N TYR A 305 17.43 -27.70 -11.82
CA TYR A 305 16.62 -28.36 -12.84
C TYR A 305 17.12 -28.04 -14.26
N ALA A 306 17.40 -26.75 -14.53
CA ALA A 306 17.92 -26.31 -15.83
C ALA A 306 19.25 -26.99 -16.20
N ARG A 307 20.16 -27.20 -15.23
CA ARG A 307 21.41 -27.92 -15.45
C ARG A 307 21.21 -29.41 -15.61
N LYS A 308 20.43 -30.08 -14.75
CA LYS A 308 20.10 -31.50 -14.85
C LYS A 308 19.40 -31.84 -16.18
N GLY A 309 18.51 -30.97 -16.64
CA GLY A 309 17.78 -31.12 -17.91
C GLY A 309 18.56 -30.69 -19.16
N ASN A 310 19.82 -30.26 -19.02
CA ASN A 310 20.67 -29.76 -20.12
C ASN A 310 20.12 -28.48 -20.82
N PHE A 311 19.24 -27.72 -20.19
CA PHE A 311 18.82 -26.40 -20.67
C PHE A 311 19.95 -25.38 -20.52
N LEU A 312 20.79 -25.51 -19.47
CA LEU A 312 22.00 -24.73 -19.25
C LEU A 312 23.20 -25.68 -19.28
N LYS A 313 24.23 -25.33 -20.04
CA LYS A 313 25.52 -26.06 -20.08
C LYS A 313 26.37 -25.67 -18.85
N GLU A 314 27.34 -26.48 -18.50
CA GLU A 314 28.27 -26.22 -17.38
C GLU A 314 28.99 -24.86 -17.48
N LYS A 315 29.28 -24.42 -18.71
CA LYS A 315 29.97 -23.17 -19.01
C LYS A 315 29.05 -21.92 -19.02
N ASP A 316 27.74 -22.13 -19.01
CA ASP A 316 26.77 -21.03 -19.04
C ASP A 316 26.64 -20.44 -17.65
N ASP A 317 26.47 -19.12 -17.57
CA ASP A 317 26.21 -18.45 -16.30
C ASP A 317 24.92 -18.97 -15.65
N ALA A 318 24.89 -18.95 -14.32
CA ALA A 318 23.67 -19.30 -13.60
C ALA A 318 22.61 -18.21 -13.81
N LEU A 319 21.34 -18.60 -13.84
CA LEU A 319 20.21 -17.68 -13.83
C LEU A 319 20.21 -16.88 -12.53
N SER A 320 20.04 -15.57 -12.62
CA SER A 320 19.88 -14.71 -11.44
C SER A 320 18.51 -14.91 -10.79
N GLY A 321 18.35 -14.39 -9.56
CA GLY A 321 17.05 -14.39 -8.92
C GLY A 321 15.99 -13.64 -9.72
N GLU A 322 16.33 -12.51 -10.34
CA GLU A 322 15.43 -11.73 -11.18
C GLU A 322 14.98 -12.53 -12.41
N ASP A 323 15.91 -13.23 -13.07
CA ASP A 323 15.58 -14.08 -14.23
C ASP A 323 14.55 -15.15 -13.89
N CYS A 324 14.68 -15.75 -12.68
CA CYS A 324 13.77 -16.79 -12.21
C CYS A 324 12.40 -16.27 -11.76
N ARG A 325 12.25 -14.96 -11.56
CA ARG A 325 11.00 -14.34 -11.07
C ARG A 325 10.28 -13.49 -12.12
N GLU A 326 10.83 -13.35 -13.32
CA GLU A 326 10.15 -12.62 -14.40
C GLU A 326 8.79 -13.27 -14.72
N GLY A 327 7.71 -12.48 -14.59
CA GLY A 327 6.33 -12.94 -14.82
C GLY A 327 5.78 -13.85 -13.75
N LEU A 328 6.38 -13.90 -12.57
CA LEU A 328 5.92 -14.70 -11.44
C LEU A 328 4.87 -13.96 -10.62
N THR A 329 3.74 -14.63 -10.36
CA THR A 329 2.80 -14.27 -9.29
C THR A 329 2.91 -15.31 -8.18
N ALA A 330 3.22 -14.89 -6.95
CA ALA A 330 3.35 -15.78 -5.80
C ALA A 330 2.75 -15.20 -4.53
N ILE A 331 2.11 -16.06 -3.75
CA ILE A 331 1.63 -15.78 -2.38
C ILE A 331 2.41 -16.68 -1.42
N ILE A 332 2.98 -16.08 -0.39
CA ILE A 332 3.71 -16.76 0.67
C ILE A 332 2.99 -16.50 1.98
N SER A 333 2.44 -17.53 2.61
CA SER A 333 1.74 -17.43 3.89
C SER A 333 2.47 -18.27 4.93
N VAL A 334 2.85 -17.64 6.04
CA VAL A 334 3.49 -18.31 7.17
C VAL A 334 2.58 -18.21 8.39
N LYS A 335 2.39 -19.34 9.09
CA LYS A 335 1.77 -19.37 10.40
C LYS A 335 2.85 -19.70 11.42
N HIS A 336 3.17 -18.74 12.29
CA HIS A 336 4.24 -18.83 13.28
C HIS A 336 3.68 -18.65 14.68
N PRO A 337 4.05 -19.48 15.67
CA PRO A 337 3.53 -19.37 17.03
C PRO A 337 4.03 -18.11 17.77
N ASP A 338 5.23 -17.64 17.45
CA ASP A 338 5.86 -16.46 18.07
C ASP A 338 6.59 -15.60 17.02
N PRO A 339 5.86 -14.89 16.13
CA PRO A 339 6.49 -14.09 15.10
C PRO A 339 7.11 -12.82 15.66
N GLN A 340 8.31 -12.50 15.16
CA GLN A 340 9.04 -11.27 15.48
C GLN A 340 9.06 -10.36 14.25
N TYR A 341 8.56 -9.15 14.40
CA TYR A 341 8.51 -8.17 13.32
C TYR A 341 9.49 -7.02 13.57
N GLU A 342 9.97 -6.42 12.50
CA GLU A 342 10.67 -5.15 12.55
C GLU A 342 9.62 -4.03 12.72
N GLY A 343 9.51 -3.46 13.93
CA GLY A 343 8.60 -2.35 14.26
C GLY A 343 7.16 -2.75 14.59
N GLN A 344 6.40 -1.76 15.06
CA GLN A 344 5.01 -1.91 15.52
C GLN A 344 4.03 -2.17 14.37
N THR A 345 4.31 -1.65 13.19
CA THR A 345 3.47 -1.79 11.99
C THR A 345 3.54 -3.18 11.35
N LYS A 346 4.41 -4.07 11.85
CA LYS A 346 4.55 -5.48 11.46
C LYS A 346 4.84 -5.70 9.96
N THR A 347 5.51 -4.75 9.33
CA THR A 347 5.74 -4.71 7.87
C THR A 347 6.74 -5.73 7.37
N LYS A 348 7.62 -6.25 8.25
CA LYS A 348 8.70 -7.17 7.89
C LYS A 348 8.90 -8.24 8.96
N LEU A 349 9.00 -9.50 8.53
CA LEU A 349 9.25 -10.63 9.44
C LEU A 349 10.75 -10.80 9.70
N GLY A 350 11.14 -10.84 10.99
CA GLY A 350 12.53 -10.91 11.43
C GLY A 350 13.05 -12.28 11.88
N ASN A 351 12.16 -13.26 12.12
CA ASN A 351 12.53 -14.59 12.63
C ASN A 351 13.57 -15.30 11.76
N ALA A 352 14.81 -15.43 12.20
CA ALA A 352 15.92 -15.96 11.41
C ALA A 352 15.72 -17.43 10.98
N GLU A 353 15.09 -18.25 11.83
CA GLU A 353 14.81 -19.68 11.58
C GLU A 353 13.85 -19.88 10.41
N VAL A 354 12.91 -18.96 10.17
CA VAL A 354 11.91 -19.06 9.10
C VAL A 354 12.55 -19.09 7.73
N ARG A 355 13.64 -18.34 7.52
CA ARG A 355 14.38 -18.34 6.25
C ARG A 355 14.83 -19.73 5.84
N LYS A 356 15.41 -20.48 6.78
CA LYS A 356 15.91 -21.84 6.51
C LYS A 356 14.76 -22.82 6.33
N ILE A 357 13.73 -22.74 7.17
CA ILE A 357 12.55 -23.62 7.12
C ILE A 357 11.83 -23.41 5.80
N ALA A 358 11.52 -22.18 5.42
CA ALA A 358 10.88 -21.86 4.14
C ALA A 358 11.72 -22.35 2.96
N SER A 359 13.04 -22.06 2.95
CA SER A 359 13.92 -22.53 1.88
C SER A 359 13.96 -24.05 1.74
N ASN A 360 13.92 -24.79 2.84
CA ASN A 360 13.96 -26.26 2.80
C ASN A 360 12.65 -26.84 2.28
N ILE A 361 11.51 -26.41 2.86
CA ILE A 361 10.17 -26.88 2.47
C ILE A 361 9.93 -26.61 0.99
N ILE A 362 10.13 -25.36 0.57
CA ILE A 362 9.88 -24.93 -0.81
C ILE A 362 10.80 -25.65 -1.78
N SER A 363 12.11 -25.80 -1.46
CA SER A 363 13.03 -26.50 -2.37
C SER A 363 12.64 -27.94 -2.58
N LYS A 364 12.26 -28.66 -1.52
CA LYS A 364 11.85 -30.07 -1.61
C LYS A 364 10.59 -30.22 -2.47
N SER A 365 9.56 -29.44 -2.17
CA SER A 365 8.26 -29.57 -2.85
C SER A 365 8.32 -29.06 -4.30
N LEU A 366 9.07 -27.98 -4.56
CA LEU A 366 9.23 -27.45 -5.91
C LEU A 366 10.09 -28.38 -6.79
N ASP A 367 11.19 -28.96 -6.27
CA ASP A 367 12.00 -29.93 -7.03
C ASP A 367 11.14 -31.14 -7.42
N GLN A 368 10.32 -31.66 -6.48
CA GLN A 368 9.37 -32.72 -6.76
C GLN A 368 8.35 -32.31 -7.83
N PHE A 369 7.73 -31.15 -7.71
CA PHE A 369 6.75 -30.66 -8.68
C PHE A 369 7.33 -30.57 -10.09
N LEU A 370 8.55 -30.00 -10.24
CA LEU A 370 9.19 -29.86 -11.55
C LEU A 370 9.53 -31.22 -12.17
N LEU A 371 9.87 -32.23 -11.36
CA LEU A 371 10.13 -33.61 -11.84
C LEU A 371 8.83 -34.30 -12.26
N GLU A 372 7.73 -34.07 -11.57
CA GLU A 372 6.41 -34.66 -11.88
C GLU A 372 5.74 -33.97 -13.07
N ASN A 373 6.09 -32.69 -13.35
CA ASN A 373 5.48 -31.84 -14.40
C ASN A 373 6.54 -31.32 -15.38
N PRO A 374 7.18 -32.15 -16.19
CA PRO A 374 8.34 -31.80 -17.02
C PRO A 374 7.99 -30.73 -18.09
N ASP A 375 6.77 -30.74 -18.63
CA ASP A 375 6.34 -29.75 -19.63
C ASP A 375 6.21 -28.34 -18.99
N THR A 376 5.58 -28.25 -17.84
CA THR A 376 5.50 -27.01 -17.06
C THR A 376 6.90 -26.53 -16.64
N ALA A 377 7.73 -27.43 -16.17
CA ALA A 377 9.11 -27.14 -15.77
C ALA A 377 9.93 -26.57 -16.94
N LYS A 378 9.78 -27.15 -18.13
CA LYS A 378 10.41 -26.66 -19.36
C LYS A 378 9.99 -25.23 -19.68
N ILE A 379 8.70 -24.95 -19.65
CA ILE A 379 8.16 -23.60 -19.92
C ILE A 379 8.75 -22.57 -18.94
N ILE A 380 8.79 -22.89 -17.65
CA ILE A 380 9.33 -22.02 -16.61
C ILE A 380 10.83 -21.75 -16.83
N VAL A 381 11.61 -22.81 -17.10
CA VAL A 381 13.05 -22.67 -17.34
C VAL A 381 13.34 -21.89 -18.61
N GLU A 382 12.61 -22.13 -19.70
CA GLU A 382 12.76 -21.40 -20.96
C GLU A 382 12.45 -19.90 -20.78
N LYS A 383 11.40 -19.56 -20.01
CA LYS A 383 11.11 -18.16 -19.67
C LYS A 383 12.27 -17.51 -18.89
N ALA A 384 12.80 -18.17 -17.88
CA ALA A 384 13.92 -17.66 -17.09
C ALA A 384 15.21 -17.49 -17.95
N ILE A 385 15.47 -18.39 -18.90
CA ILE A 385 16.60 -18.26 -19.83
C ILE A 385 16.40 -17.05 -20.76
N VAL A 386 15.18 -16.85 -21.27
CA VAL A 386 14.86 -15.70 -22.12
C VAL A 386 15.03 -14.39 -21.34
N ALA A 387 14.60 -14.35 -20.08
CA ALA A 387 14.79 -13.21 -19.17
C ALA A 387 16.29 -12.92 -18.94
N SER A 388 17.10 -13.97 -18.70
CA SER A 388 18.55 -13.85 -18.54
C SER A 388 19.23 -13.25 -19.78
N HIS A 389 18.87 -13.72 -20.97
CA HIS A 389 19.41 -13.17 -22.21
C HIS A 389 19.06 -11.69 -22.37
N ALA A 390 17.83 -11.28 -22.06
CA ALA A 390 17.40 -9.88 -22.13
C ALA A 390 18.17 -9.02 -21.12
N ARG A 391 18.33 -9.47 -19.87
CA ARG A 391 19.10 -8.78 -18.82
C ARG A 391 20.56 -8.60 -19.24
N LEU A 392 21.20 -9.66 -19.75
CA LEU A 392 22.59 -9.60 -20.21
C LEU A 392 22.75 -8.65 -21.42
N ALA A 393 21.80 -8.65 -22.34
CA ALA A 393 21.79 -7.72 -23.47
C ALA A 393 21.64 -6.26 -22.99
N ALA A 394 20.75 -6.01 -22.04
CA ALA A 394 20.57 -4.69 -21.43
C ALA A 394 21.85 -4.24 -20.71
N LYS A 395 22.50 -5.12 -19.93
CA LYS A 395 23.77 -4.84 -19.25
C LYS A 395 24.88 -4.49 -20.26
N LYS A 396 25.01 -5.27 -21.32
CA LYS A 396 25.98 -5.03 -22.38
C LYS A 396 25.74 -3.69 -23.09
N ALA A 397 24.50 -3.35 -23.37
CA ALA A 397 24.12 -2.06 -23.94
C ALA A 397 24.50 -0.88 -23.03
N ARG A 398 24.24 -1.00 -21.72
CA ARG A 398 24.68 0.00 -20.71
C ARG A 398 26.20 0.15 -20.69
N GLU A 399 26.94 -0.94 -20.66
CA GLU A 399 28.41 -0.91 -20.64
C GLU A 399 29.01 -0.29 -21.91
N MET A 400 28.42 -0.59 -23.07
CA MET A 400 28.85 0.03 -24.34
C MET A 400 28.56 1.53 -24.36
N THR A 401 27.43 1.96 -23.84
CA THR A 401 27.09 3.39 -23.68
C THR A 401 28.09 4.04 -22.71
N ARG A 402 28.35 3.41 -21.57
CA ARG A 402 29.29 3.89 -20.56
C ARG A 402 30.74 3.97 -21.06
N ARG A 403 31.19 3.05 -21.94
CA ARG A 403 32.52 3.12 -22.57
C ARG A 403 32.62 4.20 -23.64
N LYS A 404 31.54 4.49 -24.38
CA LYS A 404 31.50 5.58 -25.35
C LYS A 404 31.49 6.97 -24.69
N THR A 405 30.97 7.07 -23.47
CA THR A 405 30.83 8.29 -22.68
C THR A 405 31.87 8.46 -21.58
N GLY A 406 33.03 7.82 -21.68
CA GLY A 406 34.11 7.92 -20.68
C GLY A 406 34.60 9.35 -20.38
N MET A 407 34.12 10.37 -21.09
CA MET A 407 34.26 11.80 -20.81
C MET A 407 32.94 12.53 -20.48
N GLU A 408 31.76 11.86 -20.62
CA GLU A 408 30.45 12.51 -20.48
C GLU A 408 29.58 11.96 -19.32
N ILE A 409 30.12 11.07 -18.48
CA ILE A 409 29.36 10.39 -17.39
C ILE A 409 28.92 11.35 -16.27
N THR A 410 29.38 12.60 -16.29
CA THR A 410 28.94 13.67 -15.39
C THR A 410 27.95 14.64 -16.04
N SER A 411 27.58 14.47 -17.30
CA SER A 411 26.60 15.37 -17.93
C SER A 411 25.19 14.92 -17.63
N LEU A 412 24.48 15.73 -16.89
CA LEU A 412 23.02 15.65 -16.72
C LEU A 412 22.33 15.70 -18.09
N PRO A 413 21.09 15.15 -18.22
CA PRO A 413 20.35 15.21 -19.48
C PRO A 413 20.34 16.63 -20.01
N GLY A 414 20.70 16.85 -21.28
CA GLY A 414 20.82 18.19 -21.88
C GLY A 414 19.55 19.04 -21.85
N LYS A 415 18.40 18.43 -21.49
CA LYS A 415 17.13 19.11 -21.30
C LYS A 415 16.86 19.49 -19.84
N LEU A 416 17.57 18.92 -18.88
CA LEU A 416 17.41 19.23 -17.47
C LEU A 416 17.91 20.64 -17.18
N ALA A 417 17.03 21.50 -16.70
CA ALA A 417 17.44 22.75 -16.07
C ALA A 417 17.59 22.49 -14.57
N ASP A 418 18.80 22.18 -14.14
CA ASP A 418 19.10 21.81 -12.77
C ASP A 418 19.03 23.01 -11.80
N CYS A 419 18.90 22.72 -10.50
CA CYS A 419 19.01 23.70 -9.43
C CYS A 419 20.47 23.85 -8.97
N SER A 420 20.76 24.93 -8.24
CA SER A 420 22.13 25.22 -7.78
C SER A 420 22.45 24.61 -6.42
N SER A 421 21.47 24.36 -5.58
CA SER A 421 21.68 23.68 -4.31
C SER A 421 22.09 22.22 -4.50
N ARG A 422 22.89 21.73 -3.58
CA ARG A 422 23.31 20.32 -3.53
C ARG A 422 22.72 19.56 -2.35
N ASP A 423 21.94 20.24 -1.53
CA ASP A 423 21.19 19.60 -0.46
C ASP A 423 19.89 19.03 -1.04
N ALA A 424 19.85 17.71 -1.19
CA ALA A 424 18.70 17.00 -1.74
C ALA A 424 17.42 17.24 -0.94
N SER A 425 17.53 17.50 0.36
CA SER A 425 16.38 17.69 1.27
C SER A 425 15.59 18.95 0.97
N GLU A 426 16.23 19.98 0.42
CA GLU A 426 15.55 21.22 0.01
C GLU A 426 15.25 21.26 -1.51
N CYS A 427 15.86 20.33 -2.29
CA CYS A 427 15.73 20.32 -3.74
C CYS A 427 14.50 19.56 -4.22
N GLU A 428 13.89 20.08 -5.28
CA GLU A 428 12.75 19.46 -5.94
C GLU A 428 12.89 19.50 -7.46
N ILE A 429 12.37 18.47 -8.14
CA ILE A 429 12.36 18.39 -9.59
C ILE A 429 10.93 18.34 -10.11
N PHE A 430 10.61 19.26 -11.02
CA PHE A 430 9.34 19.27 -11.76
C PHE A 430 9.51 18.55 -13.09
N ILE A 431 8.72 17.52 -13.30
CA ILE A 431 8.65 16.81 -14.57
C ILE A 431 7.45 17.38 -15.32
N VAL A 432 7.75 18.12 -16.39
CA VAL A 432 6.78 18.99 -17.04
C VAL A 432 6.43 18.45 -18.42
N GLU A 433 5.15 18.45 -18.77
CA GLU A 433 4.69 18.08 -20.09
C GLU A 433 5.03 19.15 -21.12
N GLY A 434 5.75 18.75 -22.16
CA GLY A 434 6.07 19.58 -23.30
C GLY A 434 7.17 20.62 -23.09
N ASP A 435 7.71 21.11 -24.21
CA ASP A 435 8.76 22.13 -24.21
C ASP A 435 8.20 23.54 -23.92
N SER A 436 6.92 23.81 -24.21
CA SER A 436 6.27 25.12 -23.97
C SER A 436 6.11 25.39 -22.47
N ALA A 437 5.40 24.51 -21.76
CA ALA A 437 5.23 24.61 -20.32
C ALA A 437 6.58 24.49 -19.60
N GLY A 438 7.48 23.63 -20.08
CA GLY A 438 8.85 23.54 -19.61
C GLY A 438 9.64 24.85 -19.75
N GLY A 439 9.36 25.68 -20.77
CA GLY A 439 9.92 27.01 -20.97
C GLY A 439 9.45 28.00 -19.91
N SER A 440 8.12 28.07 -19.70
CA SER A 440 7.52 28.93 -18.65
C SER A 440 8.00 28.53 -17.25
N ALA A 441 8.03 27.23 -16.94
CA ALA A 441 8.52 26.70 -15.68
C ALA A 441 10.01 27.03 -15.42
N LYS A 442 10.87 26.95 -16.47
CA LYS A 442 12.29 27.33 -16.36
C LYS A 442 12.49 28.82 -16.07
N MET A 443 11.60 29.66 -16.55
CA MET A 443 11.66 31.11 -16.29
C MET A 443 11.14 31.47 -14.91
N GLY A 444 10.01 30.85 -14.48
CA GLY A 444 9.34 31.16 -13.22
C GLY A 444 9.96 30.54 -11.98
N ARG A 445 10.74 29.45 -12.08
CA ARG A 445 11.24 28.65 -10.96
C ARG A 445 12.20 29.38 -10.00
N ASP A 446 12.28 28.96 -8.78
CA ASP A 446 13.42 29.24 -7.91
C ASP A 446 14.64 28.40 -8.36
N ARG A 447 15.61 29.05 -9.00
CA ARG A 447 16.81 28.37 -9.53
C ARG A 447 17.69 27.78 -8.45
N ARG A 448 17.51 28.14 -7.20
CA ARG A 448 18.29 27.61 -6.08
C ARG A 448 17.89 26.16 -5.78
N ILE A 449 16.62 25.89 -5.70
CA ILE A 449 16.07 24.62 -5.20
C ILE A 449 15.23 23.84 -6.22
N GLN A 450 14.78 24.47 -7.30
CA GLN A 450 13.88 23.84 -8.26
C GLN A 450 14.58 23.48 -9.57
N ALA A 451 14.51 22.21 -9.97
CA ALA A 451 14.94 21.70 -11.25
C ALA A 451 13.74 21.44 -12.16
N ILE A 452 13.90 21.60 -13.47
CA ILE A 452 12.86 21.37 -14.48
C ILE A 452 13.36 20.35 -15.50
N LEU A 453 12.59 19.28 -15.69
CA LEU A 453 12.80 18.27 -16.72
C LEU A 453 11.58 18.22 -17.66
N PRO A 454 11.62 18.84 -18.84
CA PRO A 454 10.53 18.75 -19.80
C PRO A 454 10.53 17.37 -20.48
N LEU A 455 9.34 16.76 -20.57
CA LEU A 455 9.12 15.53 -21.33
C LEU A 455 8.63 15.86 -22.75
N ARG A 456 9.07 15.10 -23.75
CA ARG A 456 8.56 15.20 -25.12
C ARG A 456 7.61 14.07 -25.42
N GLY A 457 6.32 14.39 -25.38
CA GLY A 457 5.25 13.44 -25.69
C GLY A 457 5.09 12.32 -24.67
N LYS A 458 4.27 11.34 -25.01
CA LYS A 458 3.97 10.20 -24.14
C LYS A 458 5.21 9.34 -23.90
N ILE A 459 5.46 8.99 -22.67
CA ILE A 459 6.55 8.09 -22.30
C ILE A 459 6.19 6.64 -22.61
N LEU A 460 7.19 5.77 -22.68
CA LEU A 460 6.98 4.34 -22.90
C LEU A 460 6.10 3.76 -21.79
N ASN A 461 5.07 3.02 -22.18
CA ASN A 461 4.32 2.19 -21.24
C ASN A 461 5.18 1.01 -20.80
N VAL A 462 5.72 1.09 -19.60
CA VAL A 462 6.64 0.09 -19.05
C VAL A 462 5.93 -1.20 -18.61
N GLU A 463 4.61 -1.18 -18.44
CA GLU A 463 3.82 -2.38 -18.17
C GLU A 463 3.91 -3.39 -19.33
N LYS A 464 3.99 -2.89 -20.57
CA LYS A 464 4.07 -3.68 -21.81
C LYS A 464 5.49 -3.84 -22.35
N ALA A 465 6.50 -3.51 -21.57
CA ALA A 465 7.86 -3.44 -22.08
C ALA A 465 8.84 -4.20 -21.18
N ARG A 466 9.70 -4.99 -21.81
CA ARG A 466 10.83 -5.61 -21.11
C ARG A 466 11.86 -4.56 -20.69
N LEU A 467 12.64 -4.90 -19.68
CA LEU A 467 13.62 -4.01 -19.06
C LEU A 467 14.64 -3.45 -20.07
N ASP A 468 15.09 -4.25 -21.05
CA ASP A 468 16.01 -3.80 -22.10
C ASP A 468 15.41 -2.67 -22.95
N ARG A 469 14.13 -2.77 -23.31
CA ARG A 469 13.39 -1.74 -24.02
C ARG A 469 13.14 -0.51 -23.16
N VAL A 470 12.81 -0.70 -21.88
CA VAL A 470 12.63 0.39 -20.90
C VAL A 470 13.91 1.21 -20.81
N LEU A 471 15.06 0.55 -20.67
CA LEU A 471 16.37 1.20 -20.58
C LEU A 471 16.89 1.77 -21.91
N SER A 472 16.32 1.36 -23.04
CA SER A 472 16.63 1.97 -24.35
C SER A 472 15.88 3.28 -24.58
N SER A 473 14.82 3.57 -23.80
CA SER A 473 14.05 4.81 -23.90
C SER A 473 14.85 6.01 -23.38
N ASP A 474 15.09 7.01 -24.25
CA ASP A 474 15.82 8.23 -23.90
C ASP A 474 15.14 9.01 -22.76
N THR A 475 13.82 9.06 -22.77
CA THR A 475 13.04 9.77 -21.74
C THR A 475 13.20 9.12 -20.38
N ILE A 476 13.07 7.78 -20.32
CA ILE A 476 13.24 7.03 -19.06
C ILE A 476 14.67 7.14 -18.55
N ARG A 477 15.67 7.00 -19.45
CA ARG A 477 17.08 7.20 -19.06
C ARG A 477 17.34 8.60 -18.51
N SER A 478 16.73 9.61 -19.10
CA SER A 478 16.85 10.99 -18.62
C SER A 478 16.29 11.15 -17.22
N MET A 479 15.14 10.53 -16.90
CA MET A 479 14.56 10.54 -15.56
C MET A 479 15.45 9.81 -14.55
N ILE A 480 15.90 8.58 -14.86
CA ILE A 480 16.79 7.81 -13.99
C ILE A 480 18.07 8.59 -13.68
N THR A 481 18.67 9.23 -14.72
CA THR A 481 19.89 10.03 -14.56
C THR A 481 19.62 11.30 -13.73
N ALA A 482 18.48 11.95 -13.93
CA ALA A 482 18.11 13.14 -13.17
C ALA A 482 17.90 12.82 -11.69
N PHE A 483 17.19 11.74 -11.37
CA PHE A 483 16.96 11.32 -9.98
C PHE A 483 18.24 10.88 -9.26
N GLY A 484 19.14 10.23 -9.98
CA GLY A 484 20.45 9.81 -9.45
C GLY A 484 20.45 8.47 -8.72
N THR A 485 19.28 7.88 -8.43
CA THR A 485 19.14 6.66 -7.61
C THR A 485 19.57 5.37 -8.32
N GLY A 486 19.67 5.37 -9.64
CA GLY A 486 19.75 4.12 -10.41
C GLY A 486 18.40 3.39 -10.49
N ILE A 487 18.41 2.11 -10.86
CA ILE A 487 17.23 1.27 -11.07
C ILE A 487 17.58 -0.22 -10.87
N GLY A 488 16.66 -1.02 -10.34
CA GLY A 488 16.86 -2.45 -10.08
C GLY A 488 17.97 -2.69 -9.05
N GLU A 489 18.93 -3.56 -9.38
CA GLU A 489 20.06 -3.88 -8.48
C GLU A 489 20.98 -2.68 -8.17
N ASP A 490 20.99 -1.65 -9.05
CA ASP A 490 21.79 -0.44 -8.87
C ASP A 490 21.05 0.65 -8.08
N PHE A 491 19.81 0.40 -7.63
CA PHE A 491 19.00 1.39 -6.92
C PHE A 491 19.57 1.69 -5.53
N ASP A 492 19.80 2.97 -5.27
CA ASP A 492 20.28 3.47 -3.98
C ASP A 492 19.56 4.77 -3.64
N ILE A 493 18.65 4.73 -2.67
CA ILE A 493 17.85 5.88 -2.22
C ILE A 493 18.72 7.03 -1.70
N ASN A 494 19.89 6.73 -1.11
CA ASN A 494 20.80 7.76 -0.57
C ASN A 494 21.42 8.63 -1.67
N LYS A 495 21.32 8.22 -2.93
CA LYS A 495 21.78 9.00 -4.09
C LYS A 495 20.68 9.86 -4.71
N LEU A 496 19.48 9.86 -4.12
CA LEU A 496 18.39 10.72 -4.58
C LEU A 496 18.80 12.19 -4.53
N ARG A 497 18.65 12.87 -5.65
CA ARG A 497 19.09 14.27 -5.80
C ARG A 497 18.01 15.30 -5.42
N TYR A 498 16.76 14.88 -5.36
CA TYR A 498 15.62 15.73 -5.10
C TYR A 498 14.64 15.02 -4.17
N HIS A 499 14.40 15.57 -2.99
CA HIS A 499 13.45 14.96 -2.05
C HIS A 499 11.97 15.27 -2.38
N LYS A 500 11.73 16.00 -3.49
CA LYS A 500 10.40 16.08 -4.10
C LYS A 500 10.50 15.88 -5.60
N ILE A 501 9.81 14.87 -6.11
CA ILE A 501 9.62 14.60 -7.53
C ILE A 501 8.18 14.99 -7.86
N VAL A 502 8.01 16.11 -8.53
CA VAL A 502 6.68 16.69 -8.79
C VAL A 502 6.29 16.42 -10.25
N ILE A 503 5.21 15.68 -10.43
CA ILE A 503 4.58 15.45 -11.74
C ILE A 503 3.70 16.64 -12.04
N MET A 504 3.99 17.36 -13.11
CA MET A 504 3.28 18.55 -13.54
C MET A 504 2.84 18.39 -15.00
N THR A 505 1.63 17.89 -15.19
CA THR A 505 1.02 17.63 -16.51
C THR A 505 -0.18 18.54 -16.72
N ASP A 506 -0.58 18.70 -17.98
CA ASP A 506 -1.76 19.44 -18.36
C ASP A 506 -3.02 18.85 -17.72
N ALA A 507 -4.08 19.66 -17.54
CA ALA A 507 -5.35 19.25 -16.93
C ALA A 507 -6.29 18.57 -17.95
N ASP A 508 -5.77 18.07 -19.07
CA ASP A 508 -6.53 17.39 -20.12
C ASP A 508 -6.35 15.85 -20.06
N VAL A 509 -7.01 15.15 -20.98
CA VAL A 509 -6.96 13.68 -21.06
C VAL A 509 -5.57 13.16 -21.42
N ASP A 510 -4.77 13.89 -22.17
CA ASP A 510 -3.40 13.53 -22.54
C ASP A 510 -2.46 13.69 -21.35
N GLY A 511 -2.59 14.78 -20.60
CA GLY A 511 -1.85 15.00 -19.35
C GLY A 511 -2.18 13.95 -18.29
N GLY A 512 -3.45 13.57 -18.16
CA GLY A 512 -3.87 12.44 -17.33
C GLY A 512 -3.21 11.13 -17.75
N HIS A 513 -3.11 10.86 -19.06
CA HIS A 513 -2.43 9.68 -19.57
C HIS A 513 -0.91 9.72 -19.31
N ILE A 514 -0.25 10.86 -19.48
CA ILE A 514 1.18 11.01 -19.17
C ILE A 514 1.44 10.80 -17.69
N ARG A 515 0.56 11.33 -16.83
CA ARG A 515 0.64 11.12 -15.37
C ARG A 515 0.60 9.64 -15.00
N ILE A 516 -0.36 8.88 -15.54
CA ILE A 516 -0.46 7.44 -15.22
C ILE A 516 0.72 6.64 -15.80
N LEU A 517 1.25 6.99 -16.97
CA LEU A 517 2.45 6.38 -17.52
C LEU A 517 3.68 6.60 -16.61
N MET A 518 3.81 7.81 -16.05
CA MET A 518 4.88 8.13 -15.11
C MET A 518 4.71 7.39 -13.79
N LEU A 519 3.49 7.35 -13.24
CA LEU A 519 3.19 6.58 -12.03
C LEU A 519 3.46 5.09 -12.24
N THR A 520 3.12 4.54 -13.41
CA THR A 520 3.45 3.16 -13.77
C THR A 520 4.97 2.93 -13.75
N PHE A 521 5.76 3.83 -14.33
CA PHE A 521 7.22 3.73 -14.30
C PHE A 521 7.78 3.82 -12.87
N LEU A 522 7.33 4.80 -12.08
CA LEU A 522 7.76 4.97 -10.70
C LEU A 522 7.37 3.77 -9.84
N TYR A 523 6.16 3.26 -10.00
CA TYR A 523 5.67 2.10 -9.25
C TYR A 523 6.44 0.82 -9.60
N ARG A 524 6.67 0.56 -10.89
CA ARG A 524 7.31 -0.69 -11.34
C ARG A 524 8.81 -0.75 -11.10
N TYR A 525 9.50 0.38 -11.16
CA TYR A 525 10.97 0.40 -11.16
C TYR A 525 11.60 1.25 -10.06
N LEU A 526 10.85 2.14 -9.44
CA LEU A 526 11.32 3.10 -8.44
C LEU A 526 10.35 3.19 -7.24
N LYS A 527 9.68 2.08 -6.91
CA LYS A 527 8.67 1.99 -5.85
C LYS A 527 9.13 2.60 -4.52
N PRO A 528 10.40 2.42 -4.05
CA PRO A 528 10.85 3.05 -2.81
C PRO A 528 10.77 4.59 -2.81
N LEU A 529 10.69 5.25 -3.97
CA LEU A 529 10.48 6.70 -4.04
C LEU A 529 9.04 7.09 -3.66
N ILE A 530 8.05 6.25 -3.99
CA ILE A 530 6.66 6.44 -3.60
C ILE A 530 6.53 6.13 -2.09
N GLU A 531 7.02 4.99 -1.66
CA GLU A 531 6.98 4.55 -0.25
C GLU A 531 7.69 5.52 0.69
N GLY A 532 8.82 6.10 0.24
CA GLY A 532 9.55 7.14 0.97
C GLY A 532 8.88 8.53 0.95
N GLY A 533 7.75 8.68 0.21
CA GLY A 533 7.00 9.93 0.15
C GLY A 533 7.66 11.05 -0.65
N PHE A 534 8.49 10.71 -1.65
CA PHE A 534 9.19 11.70 -2.47
C PHE A 534 8.42 12.09 -3.75
N VAL A 535 7.28 11.44 -4.06
CA VAL A 535 6.53 11.65 -5.29
C VAL A 535 5.28 12.47 -5.03
N TYR A 536 5.06 13.50 -5.85
CA TYR A 536 3.93 14.43 -5.75
C TYR A 536 3.32 14.69 -7.13
N ALA A 537 2.03 15.00 -7.16
CA ALA A 537 1.35 15.57 -8.30
C ALA A 537 1.04 17.05 -8.02
N ALA A 538 1.43 17.94 -8.91
CA ALA A 538 1.04 19.34 -8.83
C ALA A 538 -0.42 19.50 -9.27
N GLN A 539 -1.13 20.41 -8.61
CA GLN A 539 -2.49 20.79 -8.96
C GLN A 539 -2.50 22.24 -9.45
N PRO A 540 -2.39 22.47 -10.77
CA PRO A 540 -2.56 23.81 -11.31
C PRO A 540 -4.03 24.23 -11.24
N PRO A 541 -4.34 25.55 -11.26
CA PRO A 541 -5.71 26.03 -11.33
C PRO A 541 -6.38 25.69 -12.66
N LEU A 542 -7.68 25.41 -12.62
CA LEU A 542 -8.51 25.18 -13.80
C LEU A 542 -9.01 26.49 -14.41
N TYR A 543 -9.24 27.50 -13.56
CA TYR A 543 -9.82 28.78 -14.00
C TYR A 543 -9.05 29.97 -13.44
N LEU A 544 -9.03 31.04 -14.24
CA LEU A 544 -8.73 32.40 -13.78
C LEU A 544 -9.97 33.28 -13.98
N LEU A 545 -10.56 33.71 -12.88
CA LEU A 545 -11.66 34.71 -12.88
C LEU A 545 -11.09 36.09 -12.57
N LYS A 546 -11.32 37.06 -13.48
CA LYS A 546 -10.92 38.46 -13.30
C LYS A 546 -12.15 39.32 -13.06
N HIS A 547 -12.18 39.97 -11.89
CA HIS A 547 -13.21 40.94 -11.50
C HIS A 547 -12.56 42.28 -11.20
N GLY A 548 -12.68 43.21 -12.14
CA GLY A 548 -12.01 44.51 -12.04
C GLY A 548 -10.49 44.38 -12.09
N LYS A 549 -9.82 44.62 -10.97
CA LYS A 549 -8.36 44.43 -10.81
C LYS A 549 -7.99 43.17 -10.03
N GLU A 550 -8.96 42.47 -9.52
CA GLU A 550 -8.75 41.24 -8.73
C GLU A 550 -8.69 40.03 -9.66
N GLU A 551 -7.71 39.17 -9.44
CA GLU A 551 -7.51 37.92 -10.13
C GLU A 551 -7.71 36.79 -9.12
N HIS A 552 -8.59 35.83 -9.44
CA HIS A 552 -8.89 34.69 -8.59
C HIS A 552 -8.57 33.41 -9.38
N TYR A 553 -7.61 32.63 -8.90
CA TYR A 553 -7.30 31.30 -9.42
C TYR A 553 -8.18 30.28 -8.68
N LEU A 554 -8.85 29.41 -9.46
CA LEU A 554 -9.83 28.46 -8.94
C LEU A 554 -9.47 27.06 -9.43
N TYR A 555 -9.61 26.09 -8.52
CA TYR A 555 -9.11 24.74 -8.73
C TYR A 555 -10.21 23.71 -8.97
N SER A 556 -11.48 24.10 -8.86
CA SER A 556 -12.64 23.25 -9.16
C SER A 556 -13.81 24.08 -9.73
N ASP A 557 -14.78 23.38 -10.32
CA ASP A 557 -16.03 23.98 -10.80
C ASP A 557 -16.87 24.49 -9.64
N GLU A 558 -16.84 23.81 -8.49
CA GLU A 558 -17.53 24.25 -7.26
C GLU A 558 -16.99 25.61 -6.77
N GLU A 559 -15.67 25.79 -6.73
CA GLU A 559 -15.06 27.07 -6.36
C GLU A 559 -15.46 28.18 -7.33
N LEU A 560 -15.58 27.86 -8.63
CA LEU A 560 -16.03 28.82 -9.64
C LEU A 560 -17.47 29.22 -9.41
N ASP A 561 -18.38 28.29 -9.17
CA ASP A 561 -19.79 28.57 -8.94
C ASP A 561 -20.03 29.27 -7.60
N ASP A 562 -19.29 28.93 -6.57
CA ASP A 562 -19.32 29.63 -5.28
C ASP A 562 -18.88 31.09 -5.42
N LEU A 563 -17.79 31.33 -6.16
CA LEU A 563 -17.33 32.71 -6.37
C LEU A 563 -18.31 33.49 -7.22
N ARG A 564 -18.90 32.90 -8.27
CA ARG A 564 -19.96 33.54 -9.08
C ARG A 564 -21.17 33.92 -8.24
N THR A 565 -21.58 33.03 -7.33
CA THR A 565 -22.68 33.26 -6.41
C THR A 565 -22.37 34.40 -5.44
N LYS A 566 -21.15 34.48 -4.91
CA LYS A 566 -20.68 35.55 -4.04
C LYS A 566 -20.62 36.91 -4.74
N LEU A 567 -20.24 36.95 -6.00
CA LEU A 567 -20.19 38.19 -6.80
C LEU A 567 -21.57 38.73 -7.18
N GLY A 568 -22.61 37.89 -7.21
CA GLY A 568 -24.00 38.23 -7.45
C GLY A 568 -24.38 38.44 -8.92
N GLU A 569 -25.69 38.44 -9.18
CA GLU A 569 -26.24 38.68 -10.51
C GLU A 569 -25.95 40.12 -10.99
N GLY A 570 -25.20 40.23 -12.09
CA GLY A 570 -24.85 41.52 -12.71
C GLY A 570 -23.40 41.94 -12.52
N ALA A 571 -22.58 41.22 -11.77
CA ALA A 571 -21.13 41.46 -11.70
C ALA A 571 -20.46 41.25 -13.06
N LYS A 572 -19.60 42.21 -13.44
CA LYS A 572 -18.81 42.10 -14.68
C LYS A 572 -17.47 41.41 -14.37
N TYR A 573 -17.33 40.19 -14.83
CA TYR A 573 -16.09 39.42 -14.70
C TYR A 573 -15.78 38.72 -16.03
N SER A 574 -14.53 38.31 -16.21
CA SER A 574 -14.11 37.42 -17.31
C SER A 574 -13.56 36.13 -16.71
N ILE A 575 -13.84 35.01 -17.33
CA ILE A 575 -13.32 33.70 -16.97
C ILE A 575 -12.43 33.19 -18.09
N GLN A 576 -11.24 32.75 -17.75
CA GLN A 576 -10.33 32.01 -18.61
C GLN A 576 -10.23 30.59 -18.04
N ARG A 577 -10.56 29.58 -18.83
CA ARG A 577 -10.30 28.16 -18.51
C ARG A 577 -8.91 27.80 -19.05
N TYR A 578 -8.05 27.27 -18.21
CA TYR A 578 -6.76 26.74 -18.63
C TYR A 578 -6.94 25.30 -19.08
N LYS A 579 -6.56 25.01 -20.33
CA LYS A 579 -6.53 23.64 -20.88
C LYS A 579 -5.18 22.97 -20.70
N GLY A 580 -4.12 23.78 -20.59
CA GLY A 580 -2.77 23.29 -20.39
C GLY A 580 -1.85 24.32 -19.76
N LEU A 581 -0.78 23.83 -19.14
CA LEU A 581 0.25 24.64 -18.47
C LEU A 581 0.96 25.61 -19.43
N GLY A 582 0.97 25.28 -20.72
CA GLY A 582 1.56 26.13 -21.77
C GLY A 582 0.79 27.44 -22.01
N GLU A 583 -0.44 27.56 -21.52
CA GLU A 583 -1.25 28.79 -21.58
C GLU A 583 -0.91 29.78 -20.45
N MET A 584 -0.17 29.32 -19.43
CA MET A 584 0.30 30.15 -18.32
C MET A 584 1.63 30.79 -18.65
N ASN A 585 1.78 32.06 -18.32
CA ASN A 585 3.08 32.70 -18.31
C ASN A 585 3.91 32.27 -17.09
N ALA A 586 5.17 32.68 -17.01
CA ALA A 586 6.10 32.25 -15.97
C ALA A 586 5.66 32.70 -14.56
N ASP A 587 5.11 33.92 -14.44
CA ASP A 587 4.69 34.47 -13.15
C ASP A 587 3.42 33.76 -12.64
N GLN A 588 2.44 33.52 -13.54
CA GLN A 588 1.23 32.75 -13.19
C GLN A 588 1.56 31.33 -12.75
N LEU A 589 2.46 30.66 -13.46
CA LEU A 589 2.87 29.28 -13.13
C LEU A 589 3.63 29.24 -11.79
N TRP A 590 4.43 30.26 -11.49
CA TRP A 590 5.08 30.41 -10.21
C TRP A 590 4.05 30.58 -9.09
N GLU A 591 3.23 31.61 -9.17
CA GLU A 591 2.29 32.00 -8.11
C GLU A 591 1.28 30.90 -7.76
N THR A 592 0.88 30.07 -8.74
CA THR A 592 -0.21 29.09 -8.53
C THR A 592 0.29 27.67 -8.30
N THR A 593 1.45 27.30 -8.88
CA THR A 593 1.83 25.88 -8.99
C THR A 593 3.24 25.57 -8.49
N MET A 594 4.15 26.55 -8.48
CA MET A 594 5.56 26.30 -8.16
C MET A 594 6.02 26.94 -6.85
N ASP A 595 5.38 28.03 -6.40
CA ASP A 595 5.73 28.70 -5.16
C ASP A 595 5.45 27.78 -3.96
N PRO A 596 6.47 27.44 -3.16
CA PRO A 596 6.30 26.58 -1.99
C PRO A 596 5.27 27.06 -0.95
N GLU A 597 5.01 28.39 -0.90
CA GLU A 597 4.09 28.98 0.08
C GLU A 597 2.62 28.90 -0.35
N HIS A 598 2.33 28.83 -1.67
CA HIS A 598 0.96 28.97 -2.18
C HIS A 598 0.47 27.77 -3.00
N ARG A 599 1.36 26.93 -3.51
CA ARG A 599 1.04 25.80 -4.39
C ARG A 599 0.30 24.68 -3.66
N ILE A 600 -0.48 23.92 -4.43
CA ILE A 600 -1.10 22.67 -3.99
C ILE A 600 -0.32 21.49 -4.57
N LEU A 601 0.24 20.65 -3.71
CA LEU A 601 0.89 19.39 -4.07
C LEU A 601 0.19 18.22 -3.40
N ASN A 602 -0.32 17.30 -4.21
CA ASN A 602 -0.89 16.05 -3.74
C ASN A 602 0.22 15.00 -3.66
N ARG A 603 0.55 14.56 -2.45
CA ARG A 603 1.51 13.47 -2.24
C ARG A 603 0.92 12.18 -2.79
N ILE A 604 1.72 11.44 -3.55
CA ILE A 604 1.34 10.12 -4.03
C ILE A 604 1.68 9.12 -2.94
N GLU A 605 0.67 8.46 -2.42
CA GLU A 605 0.79 7.43 -1.39
C GLU A 605 0.40 6.07 -1.96
N LEU A 606 0.98 5.03 -1.40
CA LEU A 606 0.71 3.65 -1.75
C LEU A 606 0.06 2.98 -0.54
N ASP A 607 -1.26 2.94 -0.51
CA ASP A 607 -2.01 2.35 0.59
C ASP A 607 -1.98 0.82 0.53
N GLU A 608 -2.32 0.25 -0.63
CA GLU A 608 -2.35 -1.18 -0.87
C GLU A 608 -1.58 -1.53 -2.16
N ALA A 609 -0.38 -2.13 -2.00
CA ALA A 609 0.50 -2.43 -3.13
C ALA A 609 -0.12 -3.41 -4.14
N MET A 610 -0.90 -4.38 -3.66
CA MET A 610 -1.55 -5.38 -4.51
C MET A 610 -2.66 -4.77 -5.36
N GLU A 611 -3.45 -3.87 -4.78
CA GLU A 611 -4.51 -3.18 -5.51
C GLU A 611 -3.92 -2.27 -6.59
N ALA A 612 -2.88 -1.50 -6.23
CA ALA A 612 -2.16 -0.69 -7.20
C ALA A 612 -1.64 -1.55 -8.37
N ASP A 613 -1.10 -2.74 -8.08
CA ASP A 613 -0.67 -3.69 -9.11
C ASP A 613 -1.82 -4.10 -10.03
N MET A 614 -2.97 -4.46 -9.48
CA MET A 614 -4.14 -4.85 -10.25
C MET A 614 -4.70 -3.69 -11.08
N ILE A 615 -4.71 -2.48 -10.55
CA ILE A 615 -5.15 -1.28 -11.27
C ILE A 615 -4.21 -0.98 -12.43
N PHE A 616 -2.89 -1.03 -12.21
CA PHE A 616 -1.92 -0.86 -13.29
C PHE A 616 -2.07 -1.95 -14.36
N ASP A 617 -2.28 -3.21 -13.99
CA ASP A 617 -2.58 -4.30 -14.93
C ASP A 617 -3.83 -4.00 -15.78
N VAL A 618 -4.93 -3.56 -15.15
CA VAL A 618 -6.18 -3.22 -15.85
C VAL A 618 -5.99 -2.03 -16.79
N LEU A 619 -5.44 -0.94 -16.27
CA LEU A 619 -5.36 0.33 -17.01
C LEU A 619 -4.24 0.32 -18.05
N MET A 620 -3.10 -0.29 -17.76
CA MET A 620 -1.87 -0.17 -18.54
C MET A 620 -1.45 -1.49 -19.20
N GLY A 621 -2.04 -2.63 -18.80
CA GLY A 621 -1.75 -3.96 -19.33
C GLY A 621 -2.16 -4.16 -20.78
N GLU A 622 -1.81 -5.32 -21.37
CA GLU A 622 -2.05 -5.62 -22.78
C GLU A 622 -3.53 -5.86 -23.11
N LYS A 623 -4.27 -6.51 -22.19
CA LYS A 623 -5.67 -6.87 -22.38
C LYS A 623 -6.55 -5.61 -22.40
N VAL A 624 -7.40 -5.51 -23.43
CA VAL A 624 -8.32 -4.37 -23.59
C VAL A 624 -9.61 -4.57 -22.81
N GLU A 625 -10.08 -5.81 -22.69
CA GLU A 625 -11.38 -6.13 -22.08
C GLU A 625 -11.48 -5.70 -20.61
N PRO A 626 -10.51 -6.00 -19.73
CA PRO A 626 -10.55 -5.55 -18.34
C PRO A 626 -10.63 -4.02 -18.21
N ARG A 627 -9.95 -3.30 -19.10
CA ARG A 627 -10.00 -1.83 -19.14
C ARG A 627 -11.36 -1.31 -19.58
N ARG A 628 -12.00 -1.97 -20.55
CA ARG A 628 -13.35 -1.62 -21.00
C ARG A 628 -14.36 -1.84 -19.87
N GLU A 629 -14.30 -2.99 -19.20
CA GLU A 629 -15.16 -3.30 -18.04
C GLU A 629 -14.98 -2.25 -16.94
N PHE A 630 -13.74 -1.93 -16.59
CA PHE A 630 -13.42 -0.90 -15.59
C PHE A 630 -14.04 0.47 -15.96
N ILE A 631 -13.91 0.90 -17.22
CA ILE A 631 -14.49 2.17 -17.68
C ILE A 631 -16.01 2.13 -17.58
N GLN A 632 -16.65 1.01 -17.97
CA GLN A 632 -18.12 0.87 -17.91
C GLN A 632 -18.65 0.88 -16.47
N GLU A 633 -17.97 0.19 -15.56
CA GLU A 633 -18.36 0.14 -14.15
C GLU A 633 -18.23 1.51 -13.47
N ASN A 634 -17.21 2.28 -13.83
CA ASN A 634 -16.91 3.56 -13.22
C ASN A 634 -17.49 4.77 -13.98
N ALA A 635 -18.10 4.59 -15.15
CA ALA A 635 -18.66 5.67 -15.95
C ALA A 635 -19.71 6.52 -15.21
N LYS A 636 -20.42 5.91 -14.27
CA LYS A 636 -21.44 6.60 -13.43
C LYS A 636 -20.85 7.63 -12.45
N TYR A 637 -19.58 7.56 -12.17
CA TYR A 637 -18.88 8.49 -11.26
C TYR A 637 -18.22 9.66 -11.99
N VAL A 638 -18.23 9.63 -13.33
CA VAL A 638 -17.67 10.71 -14.15
C VAL A 638 -18.72 11.80 -14.26
N THR A 639 -18.48 12.93 -13.62
CA THR A 639 -19.36 14.11 -13.64
C THR A 639 -19.03 15.07 -14.77
N ASP A 640 -17.77 15.12 -15.19
CA ASP A 640 -17.27 16.00 -16.25
C ASP A 640 -16.64 15.20 -17.39
N LEU A 641 -17.31 15.20 -18.52
CA LEU A 641 -16.72 14.76 -19.78
C LEU A 641 -16.21 15.99 -20.53
N ASP A 642 -14.90 16.07 -20.70
CA ASP A 642 -14.28 17.07 -21.59
C ASP A 642 -14.54 16.62 -23.04
N ILE A 643 -15.74 17.03 -23.58
CA ILE A 643 -16.19 16.70 -24.93
C ILE A 643 -15.92 17.91 -25.85
#